data_40fa022418493e70f79a2c9e9c2f3622
#
_entry.id   40fa022418493e70f79a2c9e9c2f3622
#
_cell.length_a   1.000
_cell.length_b   1.000
_cell.length_c   1.000
_cell.angle_alpha   90.00
_cell.angle_beta   90.00
_cell.angle_gamma   90.00
#
_symmetry.space_group_name_H-M   'P 1'
#
loop_
_entity.id
_entity.type
_entity.pdbx_description
1 polymer ?
#
loop_
_entity_poly.entity_id
_entity_poly.type
_entity_poly.pdbx_seq_one_letter_code
_entity_poly.pdbx_strand_id
1 'polypeptide(L)'
;MVICLAFFLVACSNGSSSGDDDNTGITWLGSLPYPPENPKYMWAYYNTTDECSYVWDGKKWTLLSGKSRKTFDVKVVELKKKVVPSAYPGLGGMELGFMEGKEDIPYIRCNSEFFENYIGKNIDVSSVNADTKKVTFNNRDQNTTAELDLTRHTLAFDNYDLFFRNSNTVYFDNADSHFGDYMKMTDYSNIAGQPVLFDWSAQDIGVVIWKDGNSYDLALPLQMFNDVFFSSNWSPILYNGNKVYSAVALTDDYWTSGNQSGTRSKALAEFCYNELCLNLDFNYGLKAIHGIDKFPDFNTYFICSGIDRDLKSTNATTFANALKDVCEFFLDDGHSNYISNSHYLAKDAVITGNHTSAKRKELLENYSSYQWGARPFIYQNGTKAPGYEVTEDKKTAVVRFDEFTLHIPIENKAVKKNYYDAIDGIIDSYVGTDGNGNSLYENTYDTVSFIHYVNKKIKEKDGGPEEIKNVVLDLSCNGGGYSHSAAFVLAWMLGEFTFNITDSITGAKYAATCVADVDFDGNYMSDATPDTGDTIWEKNLFCLVSPCSFSASNVVAAMLKASGRATIIGAPSGGGSSTVHYSSTADGTYFRMSSRKVMSVNKNGSYYDFDKGVEPHYYISKPSNFYKMDKIQALVNSINND
;
A
#
# COMPACT_ATOMS: atom_id res chain seq x y z
N MET A 1 -0.14 32.88 -37.88
CA MET A 1 0.28 31.48 -37.98
C MET A 1 -0.45 30.72 -36.89
N VAL A 2 -1.61 30.17 -37.29
CA VAL A 2 -2.53 29.49 -36.37
C VAL A 2 -2.04 28.07 -36.20
N ILE A 3 -1.63 27.69 -35.00
CA ILE A 3 -1.27 26.32 -34.67
C ILE A 3 -2.58 25.60 -34.33
N CYS A 4 -3.04 24.75 -35.25
CA CYS A 4 -4.10 23.78 -34.97
C CYS A 4 -3.50 22.69 -34.07
N LEU A 5 -3.86 22.69 -32.79
CA LEU A 5 -3.70 21.53 -31.93
C LEU A 5 -4.77 20.49 -32.31
N ALA A 6 -4.34 19.41 -32.94
CA ALA A 6 -5.17 18.26 -33.18
C ALA A 6 -5.39 17.53 -31.84
N PHE A 7 -6.61 17.60 -31.31
CA PHE A 7 -7.05 16.78 -30.19
C PHE A 7 -7.26 15.35 -30.66
N PHE A 8 -6.45 14.43 -30.18
CA PHE A 8 -6.74 13.00 -30.28
C PHE A 8 -7.87 12.68 -29.30
N LEU A 9 -9.06 12.41 -29.85
CA LEU A 9 -10.14 11.73 -29.15
C LEU A 9 -9.70 10.30 -28.83
N VAL A 10 -9.27 10.07 -27.58
CA VAL A 10 -9.15 8.70 -27.08
C VAL A 10 -10.52 8.34 -26.52
N ALA A 11 -11.31 7.67 -27.34
CA ALA A 11 -12.46 6.93 -26.84
C ALA A 11 -11.97 5.84 -25.89
N CYS A 12 -12.55 5.77 -24.69
CA CYS A 12 -12.36 4.65 -23.80
C CYS A 12 -13.01 3.40 -24.43
N SER A 13 -12.31 2.77 -25.37
CA SER A 13 -12.61 1.43 -25.84
C SER A 13 -11.44 0.55 -25.43
N ASN A 14 -11.53 -0.08 -24.28
CA ASN A 14 -10.78 -1.30 -24.06
C ASN A 14 -11.41 -2.37 -24.92
N GLY A 15 -10.57 -2.99 -25.76
CA GLY A 15 -10.95 -3.90 -26.80
C GLY A 15 -11.76 -5.10 -26.32
N SER A 16 -12.83 -5.30 -27.04
CA SER A 16 -13.52 -6.53 -27.41
C SER A 16 -13.47 -7.74 -26.49
N SER A 17 -14.58 -8.00 -25.80
CA SER A 17 -15.30 -9.26 -25.98
C SER A 17 -16.76 -9.11 -25.55
N SER A 18 -17.63 -9.54 -26.42
CA SER A 18 -19.07 -9.73 -26.38
C SER A 18 -19.66 -10.06 -25.00
N GLY A 19 -20.62 -9.25 -24.56
CA GLY A 19 -21.59 -9.58 -23.51
C GLY A 19 -22.02 -8.36 -22.73
N ASP A 20 -23.21 -7.90 -23.00
CA ASP A 20 -24.07 -6.93 -22.31
C ASP A 20 -23.49 -5.58 -21.88
N ASP A 21 -24.01 -4.54 -22.57
CA ASP A 21 -23.75 -3.12 -22.39
C ASP A 21 -24.28 -2.59 -21.05
N ASP A 22 -23.50 -2.64 -19.98
CA ASP A 22 -23.68 -1.81 -18.78
C ASP A 22 -22.78 -0.54 -18.81
N ASN A 23 -22.38 -0.13 -19.98
CA ASN A 23 -21.69 1.14 -20.18
C ASN A 23 -22.71 2.28 -19.97
N THR A 24 -22.43 3.23 -19.04
CA THR A 24 -23.26 4.44 -18.85
C THR A 24 -23.40 5.25 -20.13
N GLY A 25 -22.62 4.95 -21.15
CA GLY A 25 -22.56 5.69 -22.40
C GLY A 25 -21.92 7.07 -22.25
N ILE A 26 -21.38 7.43 -21.08
CA ILE A 26 -20.74 8.72 -20.86
C ILE A 26 -19.38 8.77 -21.58
N THR A 27 -19.23 9.81 -22.42
CA THR A 27 -17.96 10.13 -23.07
C THR A 27 -17.29 11.28 -22.30
N TRP A 28 -16.18 10.97 -21.62
CA TRP A 28 -15.41 11.94 -20.86
C TRP A 28 -14.50 12.76 -21.78
N LEU A 29 -14.62 14.11 -21.74
CA LEU A 29 -13.87 15.04 -22.60
C LEU A 29 -12.66 15.68 -21.90
N GLY A 30 -12.42 15.36 -20.62
CA GLY A 30 -11.33 15.94 -19.84
C GLY A 30 -11.69 17.30 -19.23
N SER A 31 -10.66 18.07 -18.89
CA SER A 31 -10.77 19.36 -18.20
C SER A 31 -10.80 20.50 -19.20
N LEU A 32 -11.83 21.32 -19.13
CA LEU A 32 -12.07 22.47 -20.03
C LEU A 32 -12.49 23.69 -19.21
N PRO A 33 -12.10 24.92 -19.61
CA PRO A 33 -12.51 26.13 -18.90
C PRO A 33 -13.96 26.53 -19.21
N TYR A 34 -14.53 26.06 -20.32
CA TYR A 34 -15.89 26.34 -20.76
C TYR A 34 -16.56 25.08 -21.32
N PRO A 35 -17.91 25.04 -21.32
CA PRO A 35 -18.65 23.95 -21.93
C PRO A 35 -18.27 23.77 -23.41
N PRO A 36 -18.13 22.53 -23.89
CA PRO A 36 -17.96 22.27 -25.32
C PRO A 36 -19.09 22.81 -26.18
N GLU A 37 -18.77 23.37 -27.34
CA GLU A 37 -19.77 23.77 -28.35
C GLU A 37 -20.36 22.53 -29.03
N ASN A 38 -21.64 22.55 -29.36
CA ASN A 38 -22.39 21.47 -30.02
C ASN A 38 -22.23 20.09 -29.29
N PRO A 39 -22.58 20.05 -28.00
CA PRO A 39 -22.38 18.84 -27.21
C PRO A 39 -23.27 17.69 -27.73
N LYS A 40 -22.74 16.46 -27.63
CA LYS A 40 -23.51 15.23 -27.88
C LYS A 40 -24.10 14.69 -26.58
N TYR A 41 -25.17 13.95 -26.67
CA TYR A 41 -25.78 13.26 -25.54
C TYR A 41 -24.75 12.42 -24.79
N MET A 42 -24.75 12.50 -23.45
CA MET A 42 -23.82 11.85 -22.53
C MET A 42 -22.35 12.27 -22.69
N TRP A 43 -22.04 13.40 -23.32
CA TRP A 43 -20.73 14.01 -23.17
C TRP A 43 -20.59 14.61 -21.78
N ALA A 44 -19.45 14.40 -21.14
CA ALA A 44 -19.14 14.94 -19.82
C ALA A 44 -17.75 15.61 -19.82
N TYR A 45 -17.59 16.65 -19.01
CA TYR A 45 -16.32 17.35 -18.85
C TYR A 45 -16.20 17.93 -17.43
N TYR A 46 -14.97 18.20 -17.00
CA TYR A 46 -14.69 18.97 -15.81
C TYR A 46 -14.46 20.44 -16.18
N ASN A 47 -15.23 21.33 -15.57
CA ASN A 47 -15.08 22.77 -15.76
C ASN A 47 -14.03 23.31 -14.77
N THR A 48 -12.88 23.75 -15.29
CA THR A 48 -11.77 24.26 -14.46
C THR A 48 -12.07 25.64 -13.85
N THR A 49 -13.11 26.34 -14.32
CA THR A 49 -13.49 27.68 -13.83
C THR A 49 -14.32 27.58 -12.55
N ASP A 50 -15.25 26.64 -12.48
CA ASP A 50 -16.14 26.46 -11.33
C ASP A 50 -15.83 25.18 -10.52
N GLU A 51 -14.85 24.40 -10.98
CA GLU A 51 -14.38 23.17 -10.34
C GLU A 51 -15.47 22.09 -10.21
N CYS A 52 -16.34 22.00 -11.23
CA CYS A 52 -17.45 21.05 -11.28
C CYS A 52 -17.40 20.21 -12.55
N SER A 53 -17.87 18.97 -12.45
CA SER A 53 -18.09 18.09 -13.60
C SER A 53 -19.53 18.15 -14.07
N TYR A 54 -19.72 18.17 -15.38
CA TYR A 54 -21.03 18.26 -16.01
C TYR A 54 -21.20 17.16 -17.05
N VAL A 55 -22.46 16.73 -17.25
CA VAL A 55 -22.87 15.82 -18.32
C VAL A 55 -23.98 16.47 -19.14
N TRP A 56 -23.93 16.31 -20.47
CA TRP A 56 -24.98 16.80 -21.38
C TRP A 56 -26.13 15.80 -21.44
N ASP A 57 -27.30 16.19 -20.94
CA ASP A 57 -28.50 15.34 -20.90
C ASP A 57 -29.31 15.36 -22.22
N GLY A 58 -28.77 15.99 -23.26
CA GLY A 58 -29.43 16.20 -24.54
C GLY A 58 -30.13 17.58 -24.66
N LYS A 59 -30.25 18.32 -23.56
CA LYS A 59 -30.90 19.63 -23.50
C LYS A 59 -30.06 20.69 -22.79
N LYS A 60 -29.37 20.32 -21.72
CA LYS A 60 -28.55 21.20 -20.90
C LYS A 60 -27.39 20.43 -20.26
N TRP A 61 -26.39 21.16 -19.81
CA TRP A 61 -25.35 20.65 -18.93
C TRP A 61 -25.91 20.46 -17.52
N THR A 62 -25.88 19.23 -17.03
CA THR A 62 -26.36 18.86 -15.71
C THR A 62 -25.15 18.52 -14.83
N LEU A 63 -25.13 19.00 -13.59
CA LEU A 63 -24.06 18.73 -12.63
C LEU A 63 -23.93 17.22 -12.40
N LEU A 64 -22.74 16.70 -12.61
CA LEU A 64 -22.35 15.31 -12.37
C LEU A 64 -21.69 15.15 -11.00
N SER A 65 -20.66 15.97 -10.73
CA SER A 65 -19.96 16.07 -9.46
C SER A 65 -19.30 17.43 -9.32
N GLY A 66 -18.84 17.79 -8.13
CA GLY A 66 -18.05 19.01 -7.92
C GLY A 66 -18.12 19.53 -6.50
N LYS A 67 -17.23 20.49 -6.21
CA LYS A 67 -17.15 21.12 -4.90
C LYS A 67 -18.39 21.97 -4.65
N SER A 68 -19.03 21.74 -3.52
CA SER A 68 -20.08 22.61 -3.05
C SER A 68 -19.48 23.91 -2.51
N ARG A 69 -19.81 25.04 -3.12
CA ARG A 69 -19.48 26.37 -2.56
C ARG A 69 -20.50 26.84 -1.52
N LYS A 70 -21.43 25.97 -1.12
CA LYS A 70 -22.46 26.31 -0.13
C LYS A 70 -21.84 26.36 1.25
N THR A 71 -22.27 27.33 2.03
CA THR A 71 -22.08 27.30 3.48
C THR A 71 -23.20 26.45 4.09
N PHE A 72 -22.84 25.67 5.09
CA PHE A 72 -23.74 24.80 5.83
C PHE A 72 -24.02 25.41 7.20
N ASP A 73 -25.23 25.17 7.70
CA ASP A 73 -25.53 25.42 9.10
C ASP A 73 -24.83 24.37 9.98
N VAL A 74 -24.20 24.83 11.06
CA VAL A 74 -23.59 23.91 12.03
C VAL A 74 -24.70 23.09 12.69
N LYS A 75 -24.62 21.78 12.56
CA LYS A 75 -25.58 20.84 13.15
C LYS A 75 -25.20 20.56 14.60
N VAL A 76 -26.04 20.97 15.55
CA VAL A 76 -25.96 20.61 16.96
C VAL A 76 -27.03 19.54 17.21
N VAL A 77 -26.62 18.35 17.63
CA VAL A 77 -27.50 17.19 17.79
C VAL A 77 -27.29 16.47 19.11
N GLU A 78 -28.32 15.86 19.64
CA GLU A 78 -28.26 14.89 20.73
C GLU A 78 -28.18 13.48 20.10
N LEU A 79 -27.04 12.80 20.24
CA LEU A 79 -26.86 11.45 19.73
C LEU A 79 -27.30 10.43 20.79
N LYS A 80 -27.92 9.34 20.34
CA LYS A 80 -28.23 8.20 21.19
C LYS A 80 -26.91 7.49 21.55
N LYS A 81 -26.56 7.52 22.82
CA LYS A 81 -25.34 6.91 23.35
C LYS A 81 -25.44 5.40 23.49
N LYS A 82 -24.35 4.71 23.16
CA LYS A 82 -24.18 3.29 23.41
C LYS A 82 -22.70 3.04 23.76
N VAL A 83 -22.44 2.50 24.94
CA VAL A 83 -21.11 1.99 25.28
C VAL A 83 -21.05 0.54 24.79
N VAL A 84 -20.10 0.27 23.90
CA VAL A 84 -19.91 -1.04 23.31
C VAL A 84 -18.61 -1.69 23.79
N PRO A 85 -18.57 -3.01 23.99
CA PRO A 85 -17.33 -3.73 24.26
C PRO A 85 -16.33 -3.54 23.14
N SER A 86 -15.04 -3.56 23.48
CA SER A 86 -13.95 -3.53 22.51
C SER A 86 -13.25 -4.87 22.47
N ALA A 87 -13.08 -5.41 21.27
CA ALA A 87 -12.12 -6.47 20.97
C ALA A 87 -10.79 -5.89 20.47
N TYR A 88 -10.64 -4.57 20.48
CA TYR A 88 -9.38 -3.91 20.17
C TYR A 88 -8.40 -4.09 21.33
N PRO A 89 -7.18 -4.60 21.09
CA PRO A 89 -6.21 -4.86 22.18
C PRO A 89 -5.93 -3.59 23.01
N GLY A 90 -6.01 -3.71 24.33
CA GLY A 90 -5.74 -2.62 25.26
C GLY A 90 -6.90 -1.66 25.54
N LEU A 91 -8.05 -1.80 24.87
CA LEU A 91 -9.21 -0.92 25.04
C LEU A 91 -10.37 -1.66 25.72
N GLY A 92 -10.85 -1.13 26.85
CA GLY A 92 -11.94 -1.75 27.64
C GLY A 92 -13.34 -1.60 27.03
N GLY A 93 -13.59 -0.57 26.25
CA GLY A 93 -14.88 -0.27 25.62
C GLY A 93 -14.84 1.09 24.95
N MET A 94 -15.81 1.35 24.07
CA MET A 94 -15.93 2.61 23.34
C MET A 94 -17.35 3.17 23.45
N GLU A 95 -17.47 4.47 23.75
CA GLU A 95 -18.74 5.17 23.68
C GLU A 95 -18.97 5.61 22.23
N LEU A 96 -20.09 5.18 21.66
CA LEU A 96 -20.56 5.54 20.32
C LEU A 96 -21.85 6.34 20.40
N GLY A 97 -22.00 7.31 19.50
CA GLY A 97 -23.24 8.05 19.30
C GLY A 97 -23.94 7.65 18.02
N PHE A 98 -25.26 7.70 17.99
CA PHE A 98 -26.05 7.36 16.80
C PHE A 98 -27.11 8.44 16.54
N MET A 99 -27.25 8.83 15.29
CA MET A 99 -28.35 9.72 14.85
C MET A 99 -29.62 8.93 14.67
N GLU A 100 -30.76 9.55 14.97
CA GLU A 100 -32.07 9.00 14.64
C GLU A 100 -32.18 8.76 13.11
N GLY A 101 -32.60 7.55 12.74
CA GLY A 101 -32.70 7.11 11.34
C GLY A 101 -31.38 6.75 10.65
N LYS A 102 -30.25 6.78 11.39
CA LYS A 102 -28.90 6.38 10.93
C LYS A 102 -28.20 5.54 12.01
N GLU A 103 -28.90 4.56 12.58
CA GLU A 103 -28.43 3.78 13.74
C GLU A 103 -27.32 2.78 13.39
N ASP A 104 -26.97 2.65 12.13
CA ASP A 104 -25.85 1.83 11.63
C ASP A 104 -24.60 2.64 11.27
N ILE A 105 -24.63 3.97 11.46
CA ILE A 105 -23.47 4.85 11.29
C ILE A 105 -23.02 5.34 12.66
N PRO A 106 -21.98 4.74 13.26
CA PRO A 106 -21.47 5.15 14.56
C PRO A 106 -20.70 6.47 14.49
N TYR A 107 -20.87 7.31 15.49
CA TYR A 107 -20.13 8.54 15.73
C TYR A 107 -19.27 8.40 16.96
N ILE A 108 -18.10 9.01 16.93
CA ILE A 108 -17.19 9.14 18.08
C ILE A 108 -17.13 10.58 18.56
N ARG A 109 -16.82 10.76 19.86
CA ARG A 109 -16.40 12.07 20.40
C ARG A 109 -14.97 12.33 19.96
N CYS A 110 -14.78 13.28 19.06
CA CYS A 110 -13.45 13.65 18.56
C CYS A 110 -12.86 14.74 19.45
N ASN A 111 -12.37 14.36 20.62
CA ASN A 111 -11.75 15.24 21.61
C ASN A 111 -10.33 14.77 21.96
N SER A 112 -9.60 15.56 22.76
CA SER A 112 -8.20 15.27 23.11
C SER A 112 -8.02 13.91 23.80
N GLU A 113 -8.95 13.54 24.68
CA GLU A 113 -8.93 12.25 25.38
C GLU A 113 -9.07 11.07 24.39
N PHE A 114 -9.90 11.21 23.36
CA PHE A 114 -10.07 10.18 22.34
C PHE A 114 -8.76 9.98 21.55
N PHE A 115 -8.07 11.06 21.17
CA PHE A 115 -6.78 10.97 20.48
C PHE A 115 -5.71 10.29 21.33
N GLU A 116 -5.62 10.64 22.61
CA GLU A 116 -4.67 10.02 23.54
C GLU A 116 -4.92 8.52 23.68
N ASN A 117 -6.19 8.13 23.90
CA ASN A 117 -6.57 6.74 24.15
C ASN A 117 -6.45 5.83 22.92
N TYR A 118 -6.73 6.33 21.71
CA TYR A 118 -6.83 5.49 20.49
C TYR A 118 -5.69 5.68 19.50
N ILE A 119 -5.02 6.83 19.50
CA ILE A 119 -3.88 7.10 18.63
C ILE A 119 -2.57 7.17 19.41
N GLY A 120 -2.63 7.39 20.73
CA GLY A 120 -1.44 7.55 21.56
C GLY A 120 -0.69 8.86 21.25
N LYS A 121 -1.40 9.92 20.85
CA LYS A 121 -0.81 11.22 20.48
C LYS A 121 -1.40 12.35 21.29
N ASN A 122 -0.54 13.31 21.66
CA ASN A 122 -0.90 14.54 22.34
C ASN A 122 -1.55 15.56 21.38
N ILE A 123 -2.76 15.27 20.93
CA ILE A 123 -3.53 16.17 20.07
C ILE A 123 -4.55 16.91 20.90
N ASP A 124 -4.36 18.23 21.06
CA ASP A 124 -5.38 19.09 21.64
C ASP A 124 -6.46 19.40 20.63
N VAL A 125 -7.69 19.16 21.03
CA VAL A 125 -8.86 19.60 20.28
C VAL A 125 -9.47 20.79 21.00
N SER A 126 -9.69 21.89 20.27
CA SER A 126 -10.30 23.09 20.85
C SER A 126 -11.70 22.81 21.36
N SER A 127 -12.09 23.42 22.48
CA SER A 127 -13.44 23.28 23.04
C SER A 127 -14.49 23.78 22.05
N VAL A 128 -15.63 23.09 22.02
CA VAL A 128 -16.77 23.44 21.15
C VAL A 128 -17.99 23.83 21.98
N ASN A 129 -18.86 24.62 21.37
CA ASN A 129 -20.18 24.98 21.87
C ASN A 129 -21.15 25.13 20.68
N ALA A 130 -22.39 25.52 20.93
CA ALA A 130 -23.41 25.63 19.88
C ALA A 130 -23.08 26.65 18.78
N ASP A 131 -22.24 27.65 19.07
CA ASP A 131 -21.86 28.72 18.13
C ASP A 131 -20.52 28.45 17.43
N THR A 132 -19.87 27.34 17.75
CA THR A 132 -18.55 27.01 17.19
C THR A 132 -18.65 26.74 15.69
N LYS A 133 -17.89 27.45 14.89
CA LYS A 133 -17.81 27.27 13.43
C LYS A 133 -16.54 26.56 12.99
N LYS A 134 -15.48 26.63 13.79
CA LYS A 134 -14.18 26.04 13.51
C LYS A 134 -13.64 25.30 14.73
N VAL A 135 -13.01 24.17 14.47
CA VAL A 135 -12.36 23.34 15.49
C VAL A 135 -10.90 23.16 15.11
N THR A 136 -10.01 23.46 16.03
CA THR A 136 -8.56 23.31 15.83
C THR A 136 -8.07 22.05 16.50
N PHE A 137 -7.24 21.31 15.80
CA PHE A 137 -6.46 20.18 16.30
C PHE A 137 -5.00 20.62 16.35
N ASN A 138 -4.37 20.51 17.49
CA ASN A 138 -2.97 20.90 17.67
C ASN A 138 -2.18 19.71 18.18
N ASN A 139 -1.30 19.16 17.34
CA ASN A 139 -0.34 18.15 17.76
C ASN A 139 0.82 18.84 18.48
N ARG A 140 0.87 18.70 19.81
CA ARG A 140 1.91 19.33 20.65
C ARG A 140 3.29 18.74 20.40
N ASP A 141 3.38 17.46 20.10
CA ASP A 141 4.67 16.77 19.92
C ASP A 141 5.38 17.23 18.65
N GLN A 142 4.61 17.59 17.62
CA GLN A 142 5.12 17.97 16.30
C GLN A 142 4.96 19.46 15.98
N ASN A 143 4.27 20.22 16.85
CA ASN A 143 3.95 21.64 16.63
C ASN A 143 3.30 21.89 15.26
N THR A 144 2.32 21.06 14.92
CA THR A 144 1.53 21.15 13.67
C THR A 144 0.05 21.25 13.99
N THR A 145 -0.71 21.85 13.08
CA THR A 145 -2.12 22.10 13.30
C THR A 145 -2.99 21.56 12.15
N ALA A 146 -4.24 21.27 12.50
CA ALA A 146 -5.31 21.10 11.53
C ALA A 146 -6.52 21.92 11.96
N GLU A 147 -7.30 22.44 11.00
CA GLU A 147 -8.50 23.21 11.23
C GLU A 147 -9.68 22.60 10.48
N LEU A 148 -10.72 22.24 11.20
CA LEU A 148 -12.02 21.82 10.66
C LEU A 148 -12.98 22.99 10.63
N ASP A 149 -13.42 23.39 9.44
CA ASP A 149 -14.48 24.40 9.24
C ASP A 149 -15.85 23.69 9.09
N LEU A 150 -16.66 23.79 10.14
CA LEU A 150 -17.99 23.17 10.21
C LEU A 150 -19.01 23.82 9.26
N THR A 151 -18.73 25.04 8.80
CA THR A 151 -19.62 25.74 7.86
C THR A 151 -19.27 25.47 6.40
N ARG A 152 -18.06 25.00 6.13
CA ARG A 152 -17.58 24.62 4.80
C ARG A 152 -17.44 23.12 4.62
N HIS A 153 -17.52 22.36 5.70
CA HIS A 153 -17.20 20.92 5.74
C HIS A 153 -15.81 20.64 5.15
N THR A 154 -14.81 21.40 5.58
CA THR A 154 -13.43 21.21 5.15
C THR A 154 -12.51 21.01 6.34
N LEU A 155 -11.55 20.10 6.21
CA LEU A 155 -10.49 19.88 7.19
C LEU A 155 -9.14 20.15 6.52
N ALA A 156 -8.45 21.19 6.98
CA ALA A 156 -7.16 21.62 6.46
C ALA A 156 -6.03 21.24 7.43
N PHE A 157 -4.98 20.61 6.93
CA PHE A 157 -3.74 20.35 7.63
C PHE A 157 -2.64 21.25 7.08
N ASP A 158 -1.89 21.91 7.95
CA ASP A 158 -0.69 22.66 7.58
C ASP A 158 0.43 21.71 7.08
N ASN A 159 0.58 20.56 7.73
CA ASN A 159 1.45 19.47 7.30
C ASN A 159 0.90 18.13 7.78
N TYR A 160 0.21 17.42 6.89
CA TYR A 160 -0.45 16.15 7.22
C TYR A 160 0.55 15.08 7.67
N ASP A 161 1.66 14.93 6.97
CA ASP A 161 2.63 13.89 7.28
C ASP A 161 3.30 14.13 8.64
N LEU A 162 3.65 15.36 8.94
CA LEU A 162 4.23 15.71 10.22
C LEU A 162 3.21 15.59 11.36
N PHE A 163 1.95 15.89 11.09
CA PHE A 163 0.86 15.76 12.08
C PHE A 163 0.73 14.34 12.63
N PHE A 164 1.04 13.33 11.84
CA PHE A 164 0.91 11.91 12.24
C PHE A 164 2.21 11.22 12.60
N ARG A 165 3.38 11.86 12.45
CA ARG A 165 4.66 11.25 12.83
C ARG A 165 4.80 11.13 14.36
N ASN A 166 5.45 10.06 14.80
CA ASN A 166 5.74 9.84 16.21
C ASN A 166 7.00 10.56 16.69
N SER A 167 7.87 11.01 15.78
CA SER A 167 9.11 11.72 16.10
C SER A 167 9.65 12.46 14.87
N ASN A 168 10.74 13.19 15.03
CA ASN A 168 11.47 13.82 13.91
C ASN A 168 12.19 12.80 13.01
N THR A 169 11.91 11.54 13.16
CA THR A 169 12.54 10.44 12.47
C THR A 169 11.99 10.23 11.07
N VAL A 170 12.78 9.60 10.24
CA VAL A 170 12.49 9.28 8.86
C VAL A 170 11.40 8.23 8.78
N TYR A 171 10.66 8.21 7.68
CA TYR A 171 9.58 7.24 7.40
C TYR A 171 9.95 5.78 7.71
N PHE A 172 11.22 5.41 7.59
CA PHE A 172 11.71 4.06 7.88
C PHE A 172 11.93 3.77 9.36
N ASP A 173 12.35 4.74 10.17
CA ASP A 173 12.62 4.54 11.60
C ASP A 173 11.38 4.17 12.43
N ASN A 174 10.20 4.60 11.99
CA ASN A 174 8.97 4.40 12.75
C ASN A 174 8.29 3.06 12.47
N ALA A 175 8.66 2.38 11.40
CA ALA A 175 8.02 1.13 11.00
C ALA A 175 8.69 -0.10 11.61
N ASP A 176 9.95 0.05 12.05
CA ASP A 176 10.74 -1.03 12.62
C ASP A 176 11.61 -0.52 13.77
N SER A 177 11.23 -0.84 15.01
CA SER A 177 12.00 -0.50 16.22
C SER A 177 13.37 -1.19 16.27
N HIS A 178 13.62 -2.14 15.38
CA HIS A 178 14.83 -2.96 15.32
C HIS A 178 15.70 -2.66 14.10
N PHE A 179 15.38 -1.59 13.35
CA PHE A 179 16.15 -1.20 12.17
C PHE A 179 17.66 -1.11 12.46
N GLY A 180 18.05 -0.57 13.62
CA GLY A 180 19.42 -0.47 14.05
C GLY A 180 20.12 -1.79 14.36
N ASP A 181 19.41 -2.93 14.32
CA ASP A 181 20.01 -4.24 14.57
C ASP A 181 20.69 -4.86 13.33
N TYR A 182 20.39 -4.34 12.14
CA TYR A 182 20.90 -4.89 10.86
C TYR A 182 21.21 -3.84 9.81
N MET A 183 20.80 -2.60 10.02
CA MET A 183 21.12 -1.48 9.14
C MET A 183 21.38 -0.20 9.92
N LYS A 184 22.19 0.68 9.33
CA LYS A 184 22.46 2.01 9.83
C LYS A 184 22.07 3.05 8.79
N MET A 185 21.35 4.06 9.22
CA MET A 185 21.07 5.23 8.39
C MET A 185 22.20 6.23 8.52
N THR A 186 22.85 6.56 7.40
CA THR A 186 24.01 7.47 7.36
C THR A 186 23.61 8.88 7.00
N ASP A 187 22.53 9.06 6.25
CA ASP A 187 22.00 10.37 5.88
C ASP A 187 20.49 10.29 5.62
N TYR A 188 19.79 11.41 5.80
CA TYR A 188 18.41 11.55 5.40
C TYR A 188 18.06 12.98 4.98
N SER A 189 17.09 13.10 4.11
CA SER A 189 16.46 14.37 3.76
C SER A 189 14.95 14.25 3.74
N ASN A 190 14.30 15.36 4.06
CA ASN A 190 12.86 15.49 4.08
C ASN A 190 12.47 16.82 3.47
N ILE A 191 11.72 16.78 2.38
CA ILE A 191 11.10 17.95 1.76
C ILE A 191 9.63 17.91 2.09
N ALA A 192 9.16 18.90 2.83
CA ALA A 192 7.76 19.02 3.24
C ALA A 192 6.84 19.07 2.01
N GLY A 193 5.71 18.40 2.13
CA GLY A 193 4.65 18.46 1.14
C GLY A 193 3.81 19.73 1.22
N GLN A 194 2.88 19.87 0.30
CA GLN A 194 1.89 20.94 0.32
C GLN A 194 0.89 20.72 1.47
N PRO A 195 0.28 21.80 2.00
CA PRO A 195 -0.88 21.69 2.88
C PRO A 195 -1.97 20.82 2.25
N VAL A 196 -2.68 20.06 3.07
CA VAL A 196 -3.73 19.15 2.63
C VAL A 196 -5.08 19.68 3.05
N LEU A 197 -6.00 19.70 2.11
CA LEU A 197 -7.39 20.05 2.36
C LEU A 197 -8.28 18.84 2.04
N PHE A 198 -8.91 18.27 3.08
CA PHE A 198 -10.04 17.38 2.92
C PHE A 198 -11.30 18.22 2.70
N ASP A 199 -11.88 18.16 1.53
CA ASP A 199 -13.10 18.86 1.19
C ASP A 199 -14.28 17.88 1.14
N TRP A 200 -15.10 17.92 2.19
CA TRP A 200 -16.28 17.05 2.35
C TRP A 200 -17.57 17.77 1.92
N SER A 201 -17.45 18.96 1.33
CA SER A 201 -18.59 19.81 1.00
C SER A 201 -19.49 19.23 -0.10
N ALA A 202 -18.92 18.39 -0.97
CA ALA A 202 -19.67 17.74 -2.06
C ALA A 202 -20.46 16.50 -1.59
N GLN A 203 -20.04 15.88 -0.46
CA GLN A 203 -20.67 14.72 0.13
C GLN A 203 -21.18 15.08 1.53
N ASP A 204 -22.39 14.67 1.89
CA ASP A 204 -22.90 14.86 3.28
C ASP A 204 -22.25 13.85 4.23
N ILE A 205 -21.06 14.18 4.72
CA ILE A 205 -20.29 13.34 5.63
C ILE A 205 -20.79 13.39 7.09
N GLY A 206 -21.67 14.33 7.40
CA GLY A 206 -22.39 14.33 8.68
C GLY A 206 -21.56 14.74 9.89
N VAL A 207 -20.56 15.61 9.75
CA VAL A 207 -19.84 16.20 10.89
C VAL A 207 -20.80 17.05 11.73
N VAL A 208 -20.81 16.85 13.06
CA VAL A 208 -21.77 17.51 13.94
C VAL A 208 -21.13 17.90 15.27
N ILE A 209 -21.79 18.80 15.99
CA ILE A 209 -21.55 19.05 17.41
C ILE A 209 -22.51 18.15 18.21
N TRP A 210 -21.96 17.26 19.01
CA TRP A 210 -22.73 16.39 19.92
C TRP A 210 -23.02 17.12 21.20
N LYS A 211 -24.28 17.46 21.42
CA LYS A 211 -24.75 18.01 22.68
C LYS A 211 -25.13 16.87 23.62
N ASP A 212 -24.55 16.86 24.81
CA ASP A 212 -24.82 15.88 25.87
C ASP A 212 -25.10 16.61 27.19
N GLY A 213 -26.36 16.85 27.49
CA GLY A 213 -26.77 17.72 28.59
C GLY A 213 -26.26 19.15 28.40
N ASN A 214 -25.31 19.58 29.24
CA ASN A 214 -24.68 20.89 29.16
C ASN A 214 -23.30 20.85 28.46
N SER A 215 -22.81 19.68 28.06
CA SER A 215 -21.54 19.54 27.37
C SER A 215 -21.73 19.51 25.85
N TYR A 216 -20.68 19.89 25.16
CA TYR A 216 -20.61 19.87 23.71
C TYR A 216 -19.27 19.27 23.29
N ASP A 217 -19.30 18.32 22.37
CA ASP A 217 -18.11 17.70 21.77
C ASP A 217 -18.22 17.72 20.25
N LEU A 218 -17.09 17.80 19.55
CA LEU A 218 -17.07 17.48 18.11
C LEU A 218 -17.38 16.00 17.94
N ALA A 219 -18.27 15.65 17.01
CA ALA A 219 -18.54 14.27 16.66
C ALA A 219 -18.30 14.03 15.17
N LEU A 220 -17.52 13.00 14.89
CA LEU A 220 -17.24 12.50 13.54
C LEU A 220 -17.80 11.08 13.39
N PRO A 221 -18.28 10.70 12.21
CA PRO A 221 -18.48 9.29 11.90
C PRO A 221 -17.18 8.51 12.14
N LEU A 222 -17.26 7.34 12.76
CA LEU A 222 -16.10 6.49 13.07
C LEU A 222 -15.25 6.20 11.82
N GLN A 223 -15.88 5.97 10.67
CA GLN A 223 -15.16 5.71 9.43
C GLN A 223 -14.35 6.94 8.96
N MET A 224 -14.89 8.15 9.07
CA MET A 224 -14.14 9.36 8.73
C MET A 224 -12.93 9.57 9.63
N PHE A 225 -13.04 9.17 10.90
CA PHE A 225 -11.90 9.15 11.81
C PHE A 225 -10.84 8.13 11.35
N ASN A 226 -11.25 6.92 10.95
CA ASN A 226 -10.34 5.94 10.39
C ASN A 226 -9.59 6.50 9.19
N ASP A 227 -10.30 7.07 8.21
CA ASP A 227 -9.73 7.50 6.93
C ASP A 227 -8.73 8.65 7.08
N VAL A 228 -8.99 9.56 8.01
CA VAL A 228 -8.21 10.79 8.16
C VAL A 228 -7.16 10.68 9.26
N PHE A 229 -7.53 10.19 10.44
CA PHE A 229 -6.70 10.24 11.64
C PHE A 229 -6.05 8.91 11.99
N PHE A 230 -6.62 7.80 11.55
CA PHE A 230 -6.16 6.46 11.92
C PHE A 230 -5.50 5.68 10.76
N SER A 231 -5.55 6.20 9.56
CA SER A 231 -5.03 5.56 8.34
C SER A 231 -3.54 5.19 8.40
N SER A 232 -2.74 5.91 9.19
CA SER A 232 -1.32 5.61 9.38
C SER A 232 -1.04 4.39 10.27
N ASN A 233 -2.04 3.90 11.02
CA ASN A 233 -1.87 2.83 12.01
C ASN A 233 -2.19 1.43 11.47
N TRP A 234 -2.51 1.29 10.18
CA TRP A 234 -2.73 0.02 9.46
C TRP A 234 -3.92 -0.81 9.94
N SER A 235 -4.57 -0.42 11.02
CA SER A 235 -5.63 -1.18 11.66
C SER A 235 -6.87 -0.34 11.91
N PRO A 236 -7.74 -0.14 10.89
CA PRO A 236 -9.02 0.54 11.08
C PRO A 236 -9.84 -0.07 12.22
N ILE A 237 -10.59 0.78 12.91
CA ILE A 237 -11.56 0.37 13.92
C ILE A 237 -12.85 0.02 13.21
N LEU A 238 -13.31 -1.23 13.33
CA LEU A 238 -14.55 -1.70 12.74
C LEU A 238 -15.63 -1.85 13.80
N TYR A 239 -16.86 -1.49 13.46
CA TYR A 239 -18.04 -1.70 14.28
C TYR A 239 -18.97 -2.69 13.62
N ASN A 240 -19.42 -3.75 14.34
CA ASN A 240 -20.29 -4.79 13.80
C ASN A 240 -21.74 -4.72 14.27
N GLY A 241 -22.16 -3.57 14.83
CA GLY A 241 -23.47 -3.42 15.44
C GLY A 241 -23.48 -3.68 16.95
N ASN A 242 -22.52 -4.43 17.49
CA ASN A 242 -22.45 -4.82 18.90
C ASN A 242 -21.13 -4.48 19.59
N LYS A 243 -20.01 -4.60 18.88
CA LYS A 243 -18.65 -4.41 19.41
C LYS A 243 -17.79 -3.65 18.40
N VAL A 244 -16.67 -3.11 18.86
CA VAL A 244 -15.58 -2.60 17.99
C VAL A 244 -14.41 -3.57 17.94
N TYR A 245 -13.75 -3.64 16.78
CA TYR A 245 -12.67 -4.58 16.47
C TYR A 245 -11.52 -3.85 15.80
N SER A 246 -10.32 -4.42 15.91
CA SER A 246 -9.21 -4.08 15.04
C SER A 246 -9.32 -4.87 13.73
N ALA A 247 -9.24 -4.22 12.59
CA ALA A 247 -9.38 -4.88 11.29
C ALA A 247 -8.30 -5.96 11.03
N VAL A 248 -7.10 -5.81 11.59
CA VAL A 248 -6.01 -6.78 11.44
C VAL A 248 -6.09 -7.97 12.42
N ALA A 249 -7.02 -7.92 13.40
CA ALA A 249 -7.18 -8.94 14.43
C ALA A 249 -8.64 -9.44 14.52
N LEU A 250 -9.31 -9.57 13.37
CA LEU A 250 -10.68 -10.06 13.32
C LEU A 250 -10.75 -11.54 13.72
N THR A 251 -11.68 -11.82 14.63
CA THR A 251 -12.04 -13.18 15.04
C THR A 251 -13.41 -13.54 14.46
N ASP A 252 -13.79 -14.82 14.51
CA ASP A 252 -15.09 -15.29 14.02
C ASP A 252 -16.28 -14.56 14.68
N ASP A 253 -16.09 -14.05 15.91
CA ASP A 253 -17.08 -13.27 16.64
C ASP A 253 -17.48 -11.98 15.90
N TYR A 254 -16.60 -11.40 15.08
CA TYR A 254 -16.94 -10.22 14.26
C TYR A 254 -18.14 -10.46 13.34
N TRP A 255 -18.19 -11.63 12.71
CA TRP A 255 -19.28 -11.99 11.82
C TRP A 255 -20.44 -12.64 12.58
N THR A 256 -20.17 -13.58 13.50
CA THR A 256 -21.23 -14.36 14.18
C THR A 256 -22.05 -13.54 15.17
N SER A 257 -21.48 -12.47 15.74
CA SER A 257 -22.22 -11.51 16.57
C SER A 257 -22.75 -10.30 15.79
N GLY A 258 -22.42 -10.19 14.51
CA GLY A 258 -22.83 -9.10 13.63
C GLY A 258 -24.20 -9.29 13.00
N ASN A 259 -24.59 -8.33 12.17
CA ASN A 259 -25.87 -8.36 11.47
C ASN A 259 -25.73 -9.03 10.09
N GLN A 260 -25.93 -10.33 10.01
CA GLN A 260 -25.84 -11.10 8.77
C GLN A 260 -27.08 -11.00 7.87
N SER A 261 -27.78 -9.88 7.89
CA SER A 261 -29.04 -9.72 7.11
C SER A 261 -28.85 -9.67 5.59
N GLY A 262 -27.64 -9.48 5.10
CA GLY A 262 -27.35 -9.24 3.68
C GLY A 262 -27.82 -7.87 3.18
N THR A 263 -28.36 -7.02 4.05
CA THR A 263 -28.96 -5.72 3.67
C THR A 263 -28.46 -4.61 4.58
N ARG A 264 -27.95 -3.54 3.98
CA ARG A 264 -27.54 -2.29 4.62
C ARG A 264 -28.66 -1.26 4.54
N SER A 265 -28.71 -0.31 5.47
CA SER A 265 -29.62 0.82 5.33
C SER A 265 -29.25 1.67 4.11
N LYS A 266 -30.22 2.41 3.57
CA LYS A 266 -29.93 3.36 2.48
C LYS A 266 -28.95 4.44 2.92
N ALA A 267 -29.05 4.92 4.16
CA ALA A 267 -28.15 5.91 4.71
C ALA A 267 -26.70 5.39 4.79
N LEU A 268 -26.52 4.15 5.27
CA LEU A 268 -25.19 3.52 5.32
C LEU A 268 -24.63 3.28 3.92
N ALA A 269 -25.45 2.82 2.96
CA ALA A 269 -25.00 2.58 1.58
C ALA A 269 -24.52 3.86 0.90
N GLU A 270 -25.26 4.97 1.05
CA GLU A 270 -24.87 6.29 0.55
C GLU A 270 -23.61 6.81 1.26
N PHE A 271 -23.52 6.63 2.58
CA PHE A 271 -22.36 7.06 3.34
C PHE A 271 -21.11 6.25 2.94
N CYS A 272 -21.18 4.92 2.84
CA CYS A 272 -20.07 4.08 2.38
C CYS A 272 -19.54 4.50 1.00
N TYR A 273 -20.42 4.83 0.07
CA TYR A 273 -20.00 5.31 -1.25
C TYR A 273 -19.26 6.65 -1.18
N ASN A 274 -19.82 7.60 -0.43
CA ASN A 274 -19.27 8.94 -0.33
C ASN A 274 -17.89 8.93 0.35
N GLU A 275 -17.75 8.19 1.46
CA GLU A 275 -16.47 8.09 2.17
C GLU A 275 -15.43 7.30 1.37
N LEU A 276 -15.82 6.25 0.65
CA LEU A 276 -14.93 5.50 -0.24
C LEU A 276 -14.33 6.39 -1.33
N CYS A 277 -15.13 7.24 -1.98
CA CYS A 277 -14.64 8.19 -2.96
C CYS A 277 -13.59 9.13 -2.36
N LEU A 278 -13.88 9.72 -1.19
CA LEU A 278 -12.97 10.64 -0.51
C LEU A 278 -11.68 9.93 -0.04
N ASN A 279 -11.82 8.72 0.49
CA ASN A 279 -10.69 7.91 0.93
C ASN A 279 -9.73 7.59 -0.23
N LEU A 280 -10.27 7.15 -1.37
CA LEU A 280 -9.49 6.88 -2.57
C LEU A 280 -8.86 8.15 -3.15
N ASP A 281 -9.58 9.28 -3.14
CA ASP A 281 -9.04 10.57 -3.60
C ASP A 281 -7.83 11.00 -2.81
N PHE A 282 -7.78 10.69 -1.53
CA PHE A 282 -6.71 11.09 -0.65
C PHE A 282 -5.61 10.03 -0.47
N ASN A 283 -5.96 8.74 -0.40
CA ASN A 283 -5.01 7.69 -0.02
C ASN A 283 -4.51 6.85 -1.20
N TYR A 284 -5.21 6.81 -2.35
CA TYR A 284 -4.75 6.06 -3.52
C TYR A 284 -3.67 6.84 -4.29
N GLY A 285 -2.47 6.28 -4.34
CA GLY A 285 -1.28 7.00 -4.82
C GLY A 285 -1.00 6.92 -6.32
N LEU A 286 -1.58 5.97 -7.03
CA LEU A 286 -1.20 5.65 -8.41
C LEU A 286 -2.16 6.23 -9.47
N LYS A 287 -2.95 7.26 -9.13
CA LYS A 287 -3.93 7.85 -10.06
C LYS A 287 -3.32 8.22 -11.41
N ALA A 288 -2.19 8.92 -11.40
CA ALA A 288 -1.53 9.37 -12.63
C ALA A 288 -0.96 8.19 -13.45
N ILE A 289 -0.39 7.20 -12.78
CA ILE A 289 0.23 6.04 -13.43
C ILE A 289 -0.81 5.17 -14.12
N HIS A 290 -2.00 5.03 -13.50
CA HIS A 290 -3.12 4.26 -14.02
C HIS A 290 -4.12 5.11 -14.85
N GLY A 291 -3.82 6.39 -15.08
CA GLY A 291 -4.63 7.29 -15.92
C GLY A 291 -5.99 7.63 -15.32
N ILE A 292 -6.12 7.54 -13.98
CA ILE A 292 -7.33 7.94 -13.24
C ILE A 292 -7.33 9.46 -13.01
N ASP A 293 -6.17 10.10 -13.01
CA ASP A 293 -5.97 11.54 -12.85
C ASP A 293 -6.61 12.41 -13.95
N LYS A 294 -7.03 11.80 -15.07
CA LYS A 294 -7.86 12.47 -16.08
C LYS A 294 -9.25 12.83 -15.56
N PHE A 295 -9.70 12.20 -14.47
CA PHE A 295 -10.93 12.54 -13.77
C PHE A 295 -10.59 13.40 -12.54
N PRO A 296 -11.44 14.38 -12.17
CA PRO A 296 -11.16 15.28 -11.06
C PRO A 296 -11.20 14.57 -9.69
N ASP A 297 -12.02 13.52 -9.57
CA ASP A 297 -12.27 12.76 -8.36
C ASP A 297 -12.77 11.34 -8.67
N PHE A 298 -12.72 10.46 -7.67
CA PHE A 298 -13.22 9.09 -7.80
C PHE A 298 -14.73 9.00 -7.98
N ASN A 299 -15.51 9.95 -7.48
CA ASN A 299 -16.95 9.98 -7.74
C ASN A 299 -17.22 10.12 -9.23
N THR A 300 -16.55 11.07 -9.91
CA THR A 300 -16.66 11.23 -11.37
C THR A 300 -16.19 9.96 -12.10
N TYR A 301 -15.05 9.40 -11.67
CA TYR A 301 -14.53 8.17 -12.26
C TYR A 301 -15.52 7.00 -12.16
N PHE A 302 -16.10 6.77 -10.99
CA PHE A 302 -17.06 5.69 -10.75
C PHE A 302 -18.36 5.89 -11.52
N ILE A 303 -18.88 7.12 -11.59
CA ILE A 303 -20.07 7.42 -12.40
C ILE A 303 -19.79 7.17 -13.89
N CYS A 304 -18.64 7.64 -14.39
CA CYS A 304 -18.26 7.41 -15.79
C CYS A 304 -18.01 5.93 -16.10
N SER A 305 -17.57 5.14 -15.11
CA SER A 305 -17.36 3.69 -15.24
C SER A 305 -18.63 2.87 -15.02
N GLY A 306 -19.72 3.47 -14.50
CA GLY A 306 -21.01 2.81 -14.23
C GLY A 306 -21.06 1.97 -12.95
N ILE A 307 -19.95 1.86 -12.19
CA ILE A 307 -19.87 1.07 -10.96
C ILE A 307 -20.57 1.74 -9.76
N ASP A 308 -20.83 3.04 -9.83
CA ASP A 308 -21.39 3.84 -8.73
C ASP A 308 -22.75 3.32 -8.23
N ARG A 309 -23.56 2.74 -9.11
CA ARG A 309 -24.88 2.17 -8.75
C ARG A 309 -24.73 0.97 -7.84
N ASP A 310 -23.81 0.06 -8.15
CA ASP A 310 -23.55 -1.14 -7.37
C ASP A 310 -22.86 -0.80 -6.04
N LEU A 311 -21.96 0.18 -6.03
CA LEU A 311 -21.34 0.71 -4.82
C LEU A 311 -22.35 1.39 -3.88
N LYS A 312 -23.45 1.94 -4.39
CA LYS A 312 -24.57 2.52 -3.62
C LYS A 312 -25.65 1.48 -3.25
N SER A 313 -25.46 0.20 -3.60
CA SER A 313 -26.47 -0.83 -3.35
C SER A 313 -26.68 -1.07 -1.86
N THR A 314 -27.95 -1.22 -1.45
CA THR A 314 -28.30 -1.68 -0.10
C THR A 314 -28.07 -3.19 0.07
N ASN A 315 -27.95 -3.95 -1.00
CA ASN A 315 -27.57 -5.36 -0.95
C ASN A 315 -26.07 -5.48 -0.69
N ALA A 316 -25.70 -6.12 0.43
CA ALA A 316 -24.31 -6.23 0.88
C ALA A 316 -23.44 -7.05 -0.09
N THR A 317 -23.99 -8.08 -0.74
CA THR A 317 -23.25 -8.89 -1.73
C THR A 317 -22.96 -8.09 -3.00
N THR A 318 -23.94 -7.32 -3.51
CA THR A 318 -23.75 -6.45 -4.68
C THR A 318 -22.65 -5.42 -4.41
N PHE A 319 -22.69 -4.77 -3.25
CA PHE A 319 -21.65 -3.82 -2.84
C PHE A 319 -20.27 -4.50 -2.71
N ALA A 320 -20.19 -5.66 -2.05
CA ALA A 320 -18.94 -6.37 -1.86
C ALA A 320 -18.29 -6.78 -3.21
N ASN A 321 -19.11 -7.27 -4.16
CA ASN A 321 -18.61 -7.54 -5.52
C ASN A 321 -18.13 -6.27 -6.22
N ALA A 322 -18.86 -5.16 -6.11
CA ALA A 322 -18.45 -3.88 -6.69
C ALA A 322 -17.17 -3.33 -6.04
N LEU A 323 -17.02 -3.41 -4.71
CA LEU A 323 -15.80 -2.99 -4.04
C LEU A 323 -14.60 -3.89 -4.41
N LYS A 324 -14.84 -5.19 -4.58
CA LYS A 324 -13.82 -6.09 -5.10
C LYS A 324 -13.40 -5.69 -6.52
N ASP A 325 -14.35 -5.35 -7.37
CA ASP A 325 -14.06 -4.83 -8.72
C ASP A 325 -13.29 -3.51 -8.66
N VAL A 326 -13.63 -2.60 -7.74
CA VAL A 326 -12.83 -1.38 -7.53
C VAL A 326 -11.39 -1.75 -7.23
N CYS A 327 -11.15 -2.58 -6.23
CA CYS A 327 -9.79 -2.92 -5.80
C CYS A 327 -9.00 -3.69 -6.88
N GLU A 328 -9.63 -4.68 -7.51
CA GLU A 328 -8.90 -5.67 -8.31
C GLU A 328 -8.98 -5.42 -9.83
N PHE A 329 -9.97 -4.64 -10.30
CA PHE A 329 -10.16 -4.37 -11.74
C PHE A 329 -10.04 -2.89 -12.08
N PHE A 330 -10.71 -1.97 -11.36
CA PHE A 330 -10.67 -0.55 -11.70
C PHE A 330 -9.36 0.14 -11.28
N LEU A 331 -8.74 -0.29 -10.19
CA LEU A 331 -7.40 0.15 -9.79
C LEU A 331 -6.31 -0.67 -10.48
N ASP A 332 -6.50 -1.97 -10.62
CA ASP A 332 -5.67 -2.97 -11.36
C ASP A 332 -4.14 -2.79 -11.21
N ASP A 333 -3.70 -2.48 -10.00
CA ASP A 333 -2.30 -2.17 -9.68
C ASP A 333 -1.53 -3.34 -9.05
N GLY A 334 -2.22 -4.43 -8.75
CA GLY A 334 -1.66 -5.63 -8.13
C GLY A 334 -1.53 -5.57 -6.60
N HIS A 335 -1.46 -4.39 -5.98
CA HIS A 335 -1.48 -4.22 -4.51
C HIS A 335 -2.90 -4.10 -3.96
N SER A 336 -3.79 -3.42 -4.69
CA SER A 336 -5.17 -3.22 -4.28
C SER A 336 -5.91 -4.54 -4.26
N ASN A 337 -6.56 -4.85 -3.14
CA ASN A 337 -7.19 -6.15 -2.93
C ASN A 337 -8.32 -6.08 -1.91
N TYR A 338 -9.41 -6.80 -2.18
CA TYR A 338 -10.48 -7.07 -1.23
C TYR A 338 -10.01 -8.13 -0.22
N ILE A 339 -10.12 -7.85 1.09
CA ILE A 339 -9.54 -8.73 2.13
C ILE A 339 -10.62 -9.53 2.84
N SER A 340 -11.63 -8.86 3.41
CA SER A 340 -12.66 -9.56 4.17
C SER A 340 -14.03 -8.92 4.08
N ASN A 341 -15.04 -9.77 4.20
CA ASN A 341 -16.45 -9.38 4.20
C ASN A 341 -16.81 -8.51 5.40
N SER A 342 -17.76 -7.61 5.21
CA SER A 342 -18.44 -6.93 6.32
C SER A 342 -19.25 -7.90 7.16
N HIS A 343 -19.63 -7.47 8.36
CA HIS A 343 -20.52 -8.24 9.26
C HIS A 343 -21.96 -8.38 8.74
N TYR A 344 -22.32 -7.76 7.63
CA TYR A 344 -23.61 -7.97 6.95
C TYR A 344 -23.66 -9.27 6.15
N LEU A 345 -22.49 -9.88 5.91
CA LEU A 345 -22.32 -11.15 5.20
C LEU A 345 -21.70 -12.20 6.13
N ALA A 346 -21.83 -13.47 5.78
CA ALA A 346 -21.07 -14.53 6.42
C ALA A 346 -19.57 -14.35 6.17
N LYS A 347 -18.71 -14.79 7.10
CA LYS A 347 -17.26 -14.73 6.97
C LYS A 347 -16.75 -15.35 5.67
N ASP A 348 -17.30 -16.50 5.33
CA ASP A 348 -16.94 -17.34 4.18
C ASP A 348 -17.81 -17.11 2.94
N ALA A 349 -18.66 -16.06 2.95
CA ALA A 349 -19.42 -15.68 1.75
C ALA A 349 -18.46 -15.38 0.60
N VAL A 350 -18.66 -16.06 -0.52
CA VAL A 350 -17.77 -15.95 -1.70
C VAL A 350 -18.09 -14.65 -2.45
N ILE A 351 -17.11 -13.78 -2.53
CA ILE A 351 -17.17 -12.55 -3.31
C ILE A 351 -16.29 -12.75 -4.54
N THR A 352 -16.93 -12.81 -5.70
CA THR A 352 -16.22 -13.11 -6.97
C THR A 352 -15.78 -11.86 -7.72
N GLY A 353 -16.45 -10.72 -7.48
CA GLY A 353 -16.44 -9.58 -8.39
C GLY A 353 -17.23 -9.89 -9.68
N ASN A 354 -17.43 -8.87 -10.50
CA ASN A 354 -18.09 -8.99 -11.81
C ASN A 354 -17.08 -8.92 -12.97
N HIS A 355 -15.84 -8.52 -12.66
CA HIS A 355 -14.76 -8.31 -13.62
C HIS A 355 -13.51 -9.11 -13.24
N THR A 356 -12.66 -9.35 -14.22
CA THR A 356 -11.39 -10.04 -13.99
C THR A 356 -10.23 -9.06 -14.13
N SER A 357 -9.44 -8.94 -13.08
CA SER A 357 -8.21 -8.15 -13.08
C SER A 357 -7.22 -8.68 -14.10
N ALA A 358 -6.81 -7.85 -15.04
CA ALA A 358 -5.80 -8.20 -16.03
C ALA A 358 -4.43 -8.41 -15.35
N LYS A 359 -4.05 -7.50 -14.44
CA LYS A 359 -2.79 -7.57 -13.69
C LYS A 359 -2.70 -8.79 -12.79
N ARG A 360 -3.76 -9.05 -12.02
CA ARG A 360 -3.80 -10.23 -11.14
C ARG A 360 -3.75 -11.53 -11.93
N LYS A 361 -4.47 -11.61 -13.05
CA LYS A 361 -4.44 -12.77 -13.95
C LYS A 361 -3.02 -12.98 -14.49
N GLU A 362 -2.39 -11.94 -14.98
CA GLU A 362 -1.01 -11.96 -15.46
C GLU A 362 -0.05 -12.46 -14.38
N LEU A 363 -0.10 -11.91 -13.16
CA LEU A 363 0.76 -12.34 -12.06
C LEU A 363 0.54 -13.82 -11.70
N LEU A 364 -0.70 -14.30 -11.66
CA LEU A 364 -1.01 -15.71 -11.36
C LEU A 364 -0.54 -16.65 -12.46
N GLU A 365 -0.75 -16.30 -13.73
CA GLU A 365 -0.29 -17.08 -14.88
C GLU A 365 1.24 -17.16 -14.93
N ASN A 366 1.90 -16.03 -14.68
CA ASN A 366 3.36 -15.97 -14.62
C ASN A 366 3.90 -16.75 -13.41
N TYR A 367 3.27 -16.64 -12.24
CA TYR A 367 3.64 -17.42 -11.06
C TYR A 367 3.59 -18.93 -11.36
N SER A 368 2.51 -19.41 -11.97
CA SER A 368 2.40 -20.81 -12.38
C SER A 368 3.48 -21.21 -13.39
N SER A 369 3.79 -20.32 -14.33
CA SER A 369 4.79 -20.59 -15.37
C SER A 369 6.21 -20.64 -14.84
N TYR A 370 6.59 -19.71 -13.98
CA TYR A 370 7.97 -19.56 -13.46
C TYR A 370 8.20 -20.40 -12.22
N GLN A 371 7.26 -20.42 -11.29
CA GLN A 371 7.42 -21.10 -10.01
C GLN A 371 7.08 -22.58 -10.10
N TRP A 372 5.88 -22.92 -10.51
CA TRP A 372 5.40 -24.31 -10.52
C TRP A 372 5.87 -25.10 -11.75
N GLY A 373 5.95 -24.44 -12.90
CA GLY A 373 6.35 -25.08 -14.15
C GLY A 373 7.85 -25.26 -14.32
N ALA A 374 8.66 -24.33 -13.81
CA ALA A 374 10.09 -24.26 -14.08
C ALA A 374 10.98 -24.54 -12.86
N ARG A 375 10.48 -24.40 -11.63
CA ARG A 375 11.23 -24.55 -10.35
C ARG A 375 10.72 -25.67 -9.43
N PRO A 376 10.51 -26.91 -9.91
CA PRO A 376 9.87 -27.93 -9.09
C PRO A 376 10.67 -28.35 -7.85
N PHE A 377 11.98 -28.15 -7.86
CA PHE A 377 12.87 -28.65 -6.79
C PHE A 377 13.07 -27.67 -5.62
N ILE A 378 12.71 -26.39 -5.77
CA ILE A 378 12.82 -25.41 -4.69
C ILE A 378 11.67 -25.55 -3.69
N TYR A 379 10.59 -26.18 -4.13
CA TYR A 379 9.43 -26.48 -3.31
C TYR A 379 9.38 -27.97 -3.02
N GLN A 380 9.96 -28.36 -1.90
CA GLN A 380 9.69 -29.68 -1.37
C GLN A 380 8.45 -29.60 -0.47
N ASN A 381 7.45 -30.40 -0.78
CA ASN A 381 6.20 -30.49 -0.01
C ASN A 381 5.39 -29.18 0.09
N GLY A 382 5.46 -28.30 -0.91
CA GLY A 382 4.72 -27.04 -0.93
C GLY A 382 5.33 -25.92 -0.11
N THR A 383 6.55 -26.09 0.38
CA THR A 383 7.23 -25.11 1.23
C THR A 383 8.19 -24.24 0.43
N LYS A 384 8.12 -22.94 0.60
CA LYS A 384 9.05 -21.97 0.05
C LYS A 384 10.37 -22.04 0.82
N ALA A 385 11.47 -22.33 0.16
CA ALA A 385 12.78 -22.36 0.77
C ALA A 385 13.76 -21.43 0.05
N PRO A 386 14.66 -20.74 0.78
CA PRO A 386 15.75 -20.01 0.17
C PRO A 386 16.75 -20.98 -0.47
N GLY A 387 17.45 -20.53 -1.50
CA GLY A 387 18.44 -21.32 -2.19
C GLY A 387 19.77 -20.60 -2.35
N TYR A 388 20.85 -21.28 -2.05
CA TYR A 388 22.21 -20.88 -2.38
C TYR A 388 22.85 -21.97 -3.21
N GLU A 389 23.20 -21.66 -4.45
CA GLU A 389 23.82 -22.59 -5.39
C GLU A 389 25.05 -21.95 -6.03
N VAL A 390 26.04 -22.75 -6.39
CA VAL A 390 27.23 -22.30 -7.08
C VAL A 390 27.36 -23.04 -8.42
N THR A 391 27.68 -22.30 -9.47
CA THR A 391 27.89 -22.85 -10.81
C THR A 391 29.05 -23.88 -10.86
N GLU A 392 29.09 -24.71 -11.91
CA GLU A 392 30.09 -25.76 -12.05
C GLU A 392 31.52 -25.22 -12.05
N ASP A 393 31.76 -24.04 -12.66
CA ASP A 393 33.06 -23.38 -12.69
C ASP A 393 33.46 -22.74 -11.34
N LYS A 394 32.60 -22.82 -10.33
CA LYS A 394 32.79 -22.25 -8.98
C LYS A 394 32.99 -20.73 -8.93
N LYS A 395 32.56 -19.99 -9.98
CA LYS A 395 32.77 -18.54 -10.08
C LYS A 395 31.52 -17.72 -9.85
N THR A 396 30.35 -18.33 -9.97
CA THR A 396 29.06 -17.64 -9.85
C THR A 396 28.22 -18.26 -8.74
N ALA A 397 27.83 -17.46 -7.77
CA ALA A 397 26.82 -17.81 -6.77
C ALA A 397 25.43 -17.33 -7.24
N VAL A 398 24.42 -18.16 -7.08
CA VAL A 398 23.01 -17.83 -7.28
C VAL A 398 22.33 -17.85 -5.92
N VAL A 399 21.76 -16.70 -5.55
CA VAL A 399 21.09 -16.44 -4.27
C VAL A 399 19.61 -16.26 -4.55
N ARG A 400 18.76 -17.13 -3.99
CA ARG A 400 17.34 -17.24 -4.39
C ARG A 400 16.44 -17.32 -3.18
N PHE A 401 15.43 -16.44 -3.13
CA PHE A 401 14.34 -16.49 -2.15
C PHE A 401 13.09 -15.81 -2.75
N ASP A 402 11.90 -16.23 -2.29
CA ASP A 402 10.64 -15.87 -2.94
C ASP A 402 9.84 -14.78 -2.21
N GLU A 403 10.30 -14.37 -1.05
CA GLU A 403 9.65 -13.32 -0.26
C GLU A 403 10.68 -12.57 0.59
N PHE A 404 10.52 -11.26 0.70
CA PHE A 404 11.25 -10.45 1.67
C PHE A 404 10.56 -10.56 3.01
N THR A 405 11.22 -11.19 3.97
CA THR A 405 10.71 -11.42 5.33
C THR A 405 11.61 -10.79 6.37
N LEU A 406 11.02 -10.39 7.48
CA LEU A 406 11.72 -9.94 8.66
C LEU A 406 11.00 -10.50 9.87
N HIS A 407 11.70 -11.31 10.67
CA HIS A 407 11.22 -11.74 11.96
C HIS A 407 11.73 -10.80 13.04
N ILE A 408 10.96 -10.62 14.11
CA ILE A 408 11.32 -9.70 15.18
C ILE A 408 12.69 -10.07 15.75
N PRO A 409 13.66 -9.15 15.78
CA PRO A 409 14.98 -9.41 16.29
C PRO A 409 14.95 -9.81 17.76
N ILE A 410 15.86 -10.68 18.09
CA ILE A 410 16.01 -11.18 19.45
C ILE A 410 16.93 -10.19 20.18
N GLU A 411 16.41 -9.48 21.17
CA GLU A 411 17.13 -8.45 21.92
C GLU A 411 18.35 -8.97 22.69
N ASN A 412 18.40 -10.27 23.01
CA ASN A 412 19.49 -10.85 23.78
C ASN A 412 20.58 -11.39 22.86
N LYS A 413 21.81 -10.85 22.98
CA LYS A 413 22.99 -11.24 22.19
C LYS A 413 23.23 -12.77 22.12
N ALA A 414 23.15 -13.48 23.26
CA ALA A 414 23.36 -14.91 23.27
C ALA A 414 22.26 -15.69 22.55
N VAL A 415 21.02 -15.19 22.63
CA VAL A 415 19.88 -15.79 21.93
C VAL A 415 19.98 -15.49 20.43
N LYS A 416 20.40 -14.27 20.05
CA LYS A 416 20.63 -13.87 18.65
C LYS A 416 21.73 -14.73 18.01
N LYS A 417 22.85 -14.97 18.71
CA LYS A 417 23.89 -15.89 18.25
C LYS A 417 23.36 -17.29 17.99
N ASN A 418 22.66 -17.87 18.98
CA ASN A 418 22.10 -19.21 18.84
C ASN A 418 21.08 -19.30 17.70
N TYR A 419 20.32 -18.22 17.46
CA TYR A 419 19.40 -18.12 16.34
C TYR A 419 20.13 -18.22 15.00
N TYR A 420 21.17 -17.40 14.77
CA TYR A 420 21.93 -17.44 13.50
C TYR A 420 22.67 -18.77 13.32
N ASP A 421 23.30 -19.32 14.38
CA ASP A 421 23.96 -20.63 14.32
C ASP A 421 22.96 -21.75 13.98
N ALA A 422 21.75 -21.70 14.51
CA ALA A 422 20.69 -22.64 14.20
C ALA A 422 20.20 -22.52 12.75
N ILE A 423 20.04 -21.29 12.25
CA ILE A 423 19.66 -21.03 10.86
C ILE A 423 20.72 -21.55 9.90
N ASP A 424 22.00 -21.28 10.14
CA ASP A 424 23.10 -21.79 9.32
C ASP A 424 23.04 -23.33 9.25
N GLY A 425 22.83 -24.00 10.40
CA GLY A 425 22.70 -25.46 10.47
C GLY A 425 21.46 -25.98 9.73
N ILE A 426 20.34 -25.27 9.79
CA ILE A 426 19.12 -25.64 9.07
C ILE A 426 19.31 -25.50 7.55
N ILE A 427 19.90 -24.40 7.07
CA ILE A 427 20.13 -24.19 5.65
C ILE A 427 21.12 -25.18 5.09
N ASP A 428 22.19 -25.51 5.83
CA ASP A 428 23.18 -26.55 5.45
C ASP A 428 22.57 -27.95 5.42
N SER A 429 21.68 -28.27 6.36
CA SER A 429 21.04 -29.58 6.50
C SER A 429 19.66 -29.68 5.83
N TYR A 430 19.37 -28.86 4.84
CA TYR A 430 18.05 -28.74 4.23
C TYR A 430 17.42 -30.11 3.89
N VAL A 431 16.47 -30.52 4.68
CA VAL A 431 15.70 -31.78 4.52
C VAL A 431 14.19 -31.56 4.49
N GLY A 432 13.72 -30.34 4.37
CA GLY A 432 12.36 -29.96 4.00
C GLY A 432 11.29 -30.00 5.09
N THR A 433 11.30 -30.92 6.05
CA THR A 433 10.25 -31.01 7.07
C THR A 433 10.78 -31.50 8.41
N ASP A 434 10.18 -31.05 9.54
CA ASP A 434 10.35 -31.67 10.85
C ASP A 434 9.70 -33.06 10.89
N GLY A 435 9.94 -33.82 11.97
CA GLY A 435 9.38 -35.17 12.16
C GLY A 435 7.84 -35.23 12.18
N ASN A 436 7.13 -34.08 12.16
CA ASN A 436 5.68 -33.97 12.13
C ASN A 436 5.16 -33.53 10.77
N GLY A 437 6.05 -33.34 9.76
CA GLY A 437 5.69 -32.89 8.44
C GLY A 437 5.53 -31.37 8.32
N ASN A 438 5.89 -30.59 9.36
CA ASN A 438 5.89 -29.13 9.29
C ASN A 438 7.17 -28.65 8.65
N SER A 439 7.07 -27.59 7.85
CA SER A 439 8.22 -26.93 7.28
C SER A 439 9.14 -26.37 8.39
N LEU A 440 10.40 -26.73 8.33
CA LEU A 440 11.42 -26.15 9.20
C LEU A 440 11.71 -24.68 8.87
N TYR A 441 11.25 -24.17 7.73
CA TYR A 441 11.59 -22.86 7.20
C TYR A 441 10.57 -21.76 7.48
N GLU A 442 9.28 -22.07 7.52
CA GLU A 442 8.24 -21.04 7.61
C GLU A 442 8.30 -20.14 8.85
N ASN A 443 9.03 -20.58 9.89
CA ASN A 443 9.11 -19.85 11.15
C ASN A 443 10.54 -19.67 11.69
N THR A 444 11.58 -19.99 10.94
CA THR A 444 12.94 -20.06 11.47
C THR A 444 13.98 -19.24 10.74
N TYR A 445 13.71 -18.72 9.55
CA TYR A 445 14.60 -17.80 8.87
C TYR A 445 13.86 -16.56 8.37
N ASP A 446 14.61 -15.49 8.21
CA ASP A 446 14.19 -14.31 7.48
C ASP A 446 15.23 -13.91 6.41
N THR A 447 14.94 -12.88 5.66
CA THR A 447 15.85 -12.42 4.61
C THR A 447 17.22 -12.02 5.18
N VAL A 448 17.27 -11.38 6.35
CA VAL A 448 18.52 -10.92 6.97
C VAL A 448 19.38 -12.11 7.36
N SER A 449 18.83 -13.09 8.07
CA SER A 449 19.57 -14.30 8.48
C SER A 449 20.03 -15.14 7.28
N PHE A 450 19.21 -15.25 6.24
CA PHE A 450 19.60 -15.94 5.02
C PHE A 450 20.75 -15.24 4.29
N ILE A 451 20.72 -13.92 4.17
CA ILE A 451 21.81 -13.16 3.55
C ILE A 451 23.09 -13.25 4.41
N HIS A 452 22.97 -13.25 5.74
CA HIS A 452 24.10 -13.53 6.63
C HIS A 452 24.77 -14.87 6.27
N TYR A 453 24.00 -15.95 6.19
CA TYR A 453 24.48 -17.25 5.74
C TYR A 453 25.17 -17.19 4.37
N VAL A 454 24.54 -16.56 3.39
CA VAL A 454 25.08 -16.43 2.03
C VAL A 454 26.39 -15.64 2.01
N ASN A 455 26.46 -14.53 2.72
CA ASN A 455 27.67 -13.71 2.79
C ASN A 455 28.85 -14.52 3.36
N LYS A 456 28.62 -15.27 4.44
CA LYS A 456 29.62 -16.17 5.02
C LYS A 456 30.12 -17.19 3.98
N LYS A 457 29.22 -17.86 3.24
CA LYS A 457 29.58 -18.83 2.20
C LYS A 457 30.38 -18.21 1.05
N ILE A 458 30.10 -16.96 0.68
CA ILE A 458 30.84 -16.22 -0.35
C ILE A 458 32.23 -15.83 0.17
N LYS A 459 32.29 -15.21 1.35
CA LYS A 459 33.54 -14.70 1.94
C LYS A 459 34.53 -15.80 2.31
N GLU A 460 34.05 -16.98 2.73
CA GLU A 460 34.91 -18.17 2.97
C GLU A 460 35.73 -18.59 1.73
N LYS A 461 35.33 -18.18 0.54
CA LYS A 461 35.99 -18.49 -0.74
C LYS A 461 36.95 -17.41 -1.22
N ASP A 462 36.92 -16.22 -0.60
CA ASP A 462 37.73 -15.07 -1.04
C ASP A 462 39.22 -15.38 -1.01
N GLY A 463 39.90 -14.89 -2.06
CA GLY A 463 41.34 -15.11 -2.26
C GLY A 463 41.76 -16.56 -2.58
N GLY A 464 40.81 -17.50 -2.67
CA GLY A 464 41.05 -18.88 -3.00
C GLY A 464 40.81 -19.23 -4.46
N PRO A 465 41.12 -20.47 -4.88
CA PRO A 465 40.92 -20.93 -6.25
C PRO A 465 39.42 -21.02 -6.64
N GLU A 466 38.53 -21.14 -5.69
CA GLU A 466 37.09 -21.19 -5.85
C GLU A 466 36.41 -19.85 -5.47
N GLU A 467 37.16 -18.77 -5.47
CA GLU A 467 36.61 -17.44 -5.17
C GLU A 467 35.43 -17.10 -6.07
N ILE A 468 34.29 -16.71 -5.42
CA ILE A 468 33.11 -16.24 -6.14
C ILE A 468 33.38 -14.85 -6.71
N LYS A 469 33.25 -14.74 -8.01
CA LYS A 469 33.43 -13.47 -8.75
C LYS A 469 32.10 -12.80 -9.07
N ASN A 470 31.06 -13.59 -9.27
CA ASN A 470 29.75 -13.13 -9.72
C ASN A 470 28.68 -13.56 -8.73
N VAL A 471 27.75 -12.68 -8.44
CA VAL A 471 26.58 -12.99 -7.61
C VAL A 471 25.31 -12.66 -8.39
N VAL A 472 24.45 -13.63 -8.56
CA VAL A 472 23.12 -13.53 -9.17
C VAL A 472 22.08 -13.56 -8.07
N LEU A 473 21.44 -12.44 -7.79
CA LEU A 473 20.26 -12.37 -6.94
C LEU A 473 19.04 -12.79 -7.78
N ASP A 474 18.50 -13.97 -7.52
CA ASP A 474 17.33 -14.50 -8.23
C ASP A 474 16.04 -14.13 -7.52
N LEU A 475 15.40 -13.10 -8.01
CA LEU A 475 14.08 -12.61 -7.58
C LEU A 475 12.96 -13.02 -8.56
N SER A 476 13.22 -13.94 -9.47
CA SER A 476 12.28 -14.28 -10.55
C SER A 476 10.94 -14.87 -10.09
N CYS A 477 10.85 -15.34 -8.85
CA CYS A 477 9.59 -15.75 -8.22
C CYS A 477 9.31 -15.01 -6.92
N ASN A 478 9.99 -13.88 -6.68
CA ASN A 478 9.82 -13.10 -5.47
C ASN A 478 8.69 -12.09 -5.62
N GLY A 479 7.58 -12.32 -4.91
CA GLY A 479 6.39 -11.46 -4.93
C GLY A 479 6.50 -10.15 -4.16
N GLY A 480 7.66 -9.86 -3.55
CA GLY A 480 7.87 -8.71 -2.70
C GLY A 480 7.93 -9.06 -1.22
N GLY A 481 7.39 -8.20 -0.38
CA GLY A 481 7.36 -8.38 1.07
C GLY A 481 7.87 -7.16 1.83
N TYR A 482 8.63 -7.36 2.87
CA TYR A 482 9.05 -6.34 3.82
C TYR A 482 10.06 -5.36 3.21
N SER A 483 9.74 -4.07 3.22
CA SER A 483 10.59 -3.03 2.61
C SER A 483 11.96 -2.89 3.26
N HIS A 484 12.05 -3.10 4.58
CA HIS A 484 13.31 -3.03 5.32
C HIS A 484 14.26 -4.16 4.94
N SER A 485 13.75 -5.39 4.76
CA SER A 485 14.53 -6.51 4.26
C SER A 485 15.04 -6.28 2.84
N ALA A 486 14.22 -5.64 2.00
CA ALA A 486 14.64 -5.25 0.65
C ALA A 486 15.74 -4.18 0.70
N ALA A 487 15.63 -3.21 1.62
CA ALA A 487 16.65 -2.21 1.88
C ALA A 487 17.97 -2.84 2.31
N PHE A 488 17.90 -3.79 3.23
CA PHE A 488 19.06 -4.52 3.71
C PHE A 488 19.78 -5.27 2.56
N VAL A 489 19.04 -5.96 1.69
CA VAL A 489 19.62 -6.65 0.54
C VAL A 489 20.31 -5.67 -0.42
N LEU A 490 19.71 -4.49 -0.65
CA LEU A 490 20.33 -3.44 -1.46
C LEU A 490 21.63 -2.92 -0.82
N ALA A 491 21.63 -2.66 0.48
CA ALA A 491 22.82 -2.23 1.21
C ALA A 491 23.93 -3.31 1.18
N TRP A 492 23.58 -4.58 1.38
CA TRP A 492 24.50 -5.69 1.25
C TRP A 492 25.14 -5.79 -0.15
N MET A 493 24.35 -5.60 -1.22
CA MET A 493 24.85 -5.68 -2.60
C MET A 493 25.65 -4.46 -3.00
N LEU A 494 25.22 -3.25 -2.63
CA LEU A 494 25.76 -1.98 -3.13
C LEU A 494 26.75 -1.31 -2.18
N GLY A 495 26.84 -1.77 -0.91
CA GLY A 495 27.57 -1.13 0.16
C GLY A 495 26.78 -0.01 0.82
N GLU A 496 26.36 0.98 0.05
CA GLU A 496 25.50 2.09 0.45
C GLU A 496 24.40 2.28 -0.57
N PHE A 497 23.21 2.62 -0.09
CA PHE A 497 22.10 2.85 -1.01
C PHE A 497 21.10 3.88 -0.45
N THR A 498 20.45 4.65 -1.34
CA THR A 498 19.48 5.68 -0.96
C THR A 498 18.06 5.31 -1.41
N PHE A 499 17.16 5.19 -0.44
CA PHE A 499 15.72 5.12 -0.69
C PHE A 499 15.17 6.50 -1.00
N ASN A 500 14.28 6.57 -2.00
CA ASN A 500 13.52 7.76 -2.32
C ASN A 500 12.03 7.42 -2.31
N ILE A 501 11.26 8.12 -1.48
CA ILE A 501 9.81 8.00 -1.41
C ILE A 501 9.21 9.37 -1.70
N THR A 502 8.23 9.40 -2.58
CA THR A 502 7.42 10.60 -2.86
C THR A 502 5.99 10.34 -2.42
N ASP A 503 5.43 11.26 -1.67
CA ASP A 503 3.99 11.29 -1.44
C ASP A 503 3.31 11.89 -2.67
N SER A 504 2.55 11.09 -3.41
CA SER A 504 1.95 11.49 -4.68
C SER A 504 0.81 12.51 -4.53
N ILE A 505 0.29 12.69 -3.32
CA ILE A 505 -0.80 13.64 -3.03
C ILE A 505 -0.24 14.97 -2.53
N THR A 506 0.67 14.93 -1.54
CA THR A 506 1.24 16.15 -0.94
C THR A 506 2.48 16.66 -1.66
N GLY A 507 3.12 15.81 -2.47
CA GLY A 507 4.41 16.11 -3.07
C GLY A 507 5.58 16.07 -2.10
N ALA A 508 5.38 15.65 -0.84
CA ALA A 508 6.46 15.44 0.12
C ALA A 508 7.46 14.41 -0.41
N LYS A 509 8.74 14.63 -0.15
CA LYS A 509 9.81 13.71 -0.57
C LYS A 509 10.65 13.33 0.62
N TYR A 510 10.97 12.06 0.70
CA TYR A 510 11.82 11.47 1.72
C TYR A 510 12.95 10.73 1.04
N ALA A 511 14.17 10.92 1.51
CA ALA A 511 15.30 10.13 1.10
C ALA A 511 16.05 9.67 2.36
N ALA A 512 16.42 8.41 2.41
CA ALA A 512 17.23 7.83 3.47
C ALA A 512 18.35 7.01 2.85
N THR A 513 19.58 7.32 3.24
CA THR A 513 20.78 6.58 2.83
C THR A 513 21.12 5.59 3.94
N CYS A 514 21.24 4.33 3.56
CA CYS A 514 21.45 3.21 4.47
C CYS A 514 22.67 2.40 4.08
N VAL A 515 23.34 1.84 5.08
CA VAL A 515 24.40 0.84 4.95
C VAL A 515 23.97 -0.42 5.68
N ALA A 516 24.43 -1.58 5.22
CA ALA A 516 24.27 -2.81 5.96
C ALA A 516 25.14 -2.74 7.23
N ASP A 517 24.55 -3.11 8.35
CA ASP A 517 25.20 -3.14 9.66
C ASP A 517 24.86 -4.47 10.33
N VAL A 518 25.04 -5.54 9.59
CA VAL A 518 24.93 -6.88 10.13
C VAL A 518 26.31 -7.28 10.59
N ASP A 519 26.37 -7.73 11.82
CA ASP A 519 27.54 -8.31 12.42
C ASP A 519 27.96 -9.60 11.69
N PHE A 520 28.74 -9.43 10.63
CA PHE A 520 29.38 -10.55 9.97
C PHE A 520 30.72 -10.95 10.61
N ASP A 521 31.24 -10.19 11.59
CA ASP A 521 32.47 -10.49 12.32
C ASP A 521 32.25 -11.50 13.45
N GLY A 522 31.00 -11.87 13.71
CA GLY A 522 30.62 -12.87 14.70
C GLY A 522 30.47 -12.35 16.14
N ASN A 523 30.50 -11.03 16.35
CA ASN A 523 30.27 -10.46 17.68
C ASN A 523 28.79 -10.18 17.99
N TYR A 524 27.92 -10.24 16.96
CA TYR A 524 26.46 -10.09 17.03
C TYR A 524 25.99 -8.73 17.59
N MET A 525 26.77 -7.71 17.36
CA MET A 525 26.50 -6.32 17.71
C MET A 525 26.59 -5.48 16.45
N SER A 526 25.72 -4.50 16.32
CA SER A 526 25.82 -3.46 15.31
C SER A 526 27.13 -2.68 15.56
N ASP A 527 27.99 -2.65 14.58
CA ASP A 527 29.27 -1.95 14.68
C ASP A 527 29.12 -0.44 14.43
N ALA A 528 29.92 0.35 15.13
CA ALA A 528 29.89 1.81 14.98
C ALA A 528 30.33 2.27 13.56
N THR A 529 31.04 1.41 12.82
CA THR A 529 31.44 1.59 11.43
C THR A 529 31.21 0.30 10.67
N PRO A 530 30.35 0.29 9.65
CA PRO A 530 30.18 -0.87 8.77
C PRO A 530 31.53 -1.24 8.16
N ASP A 531 31.88 -2.49 8.30
CA ASP A 531 33.13 -2.94 7.75
C ASP A 531 32.94 -3.43 6.30
N THR A 532 34.03 -3.54 5.53
CA THR A 532 33.98 -3.99 4.14
C THR A 532 33.63 -5.49 4.02
N GLY A 533 33.63 -6.24 5.13
CA GLY A 533 33.19 -7.63 5.19
C GLY A 533 31.69 -7.81 5.03
N ASP A 534 30.90 -6.78 5.32
CA ASP A 534 29.45 -6.82 5.37
C ASP A 534 28.76 -6.68 4.00
N THR A 535 29.53 -6.57 2.94
CA THR A 535 28.99 -6.32 1.61
C THR A 535 29.67 -7.17 0.53
N ILE A 536 29.00 -7.25 -0.63
CA ILE A 536 29.54 -7.91 -1.83
C ILE A 536 29.68 -6.93 -2.99
N TRP A 537 29.76 -5.61 -2.71
CA TRP A 537 29.77 -4.59 -3.74
C TRP A 537 30.93 -4.69 -4.72
N GLU A 538 32.04 -5.34 -4.35
CA GLU A 538 33.21 -5.59 -5.19
C GLU A 538 33.03 -6.71 -6.21
N LYS A 539 31.99 -7.55 -6.06
CA LYS A 539 31.66 -8.63 -6.99
C LYS A 539 30.96 -8.10 -8.24
N ASN A 540 30.92 -8.88 -9.30
CA ASN A 540 30.03 -8.61 -10.43
C ASN A 540 28.60 -8.97 -10.04
N LEU A 541 27.71 -7.99 -10.04
CA LEU A 541 26.37 -8.14 -9.53
C LEU A 541 25.34 -8.34 -10.66
N PHE A 542 24.48 -9.32 -10.50
CA PHE A 542 23.37 -9.60 -11.40
C PHE A 542 22.08 -9.72 -10.60
N CYS A 543 20.94 -9.34 -11.23
CA CYS A 543 19.62 -9.57 -10.67
C CYS A 543 18.76 -10.25 -11.73
N LEU A 544 18.27 -11.44 -11.41
CA LEU A 544 17.38 -12.21 -12.26
C LEU A 544 15.93 -11.91 -11.88
N VAL A 545 15.18 -11.35 -12.83
CA VAL A 545 13.79 -10.92 -12.65
C VAL A 545 12.86 -11.54 -13.67
N SER A 546 11.59 -11.63 -13.30
CA SER A 546 10.50 -12.09 -14.16
C SER A 546 9.23 -11.27 -13.88
N PRO A 547 8.12 -11.44 -14.61
CA PRO A 547 6.85 -10.84 -14.28
C PRO A 547 6.31 -11.18 -12.88
N CYS A 548 6.86 -12.20 -12.19
CA CYS A 548 6.57 -12.49 -10.79
C CYS A 548 7.35 -11.60 -9.81
N SER A 549 8.42 -10.92 -10.26
CA SER A 549 9.18 -9.98 -9.41
C SER A 549 8.36 -8.72 -9.18
N PHE A 550 7.62 -8.70 -8.07
CA PHE A 550 6.59 -7.68 -7.80
C PHE A 550 6.88 -6.93 -6.49
N SER A 551 6.38 -5.70 -6.33
CA SER A 551 6.46 -4.91 -5.09
C SER A 551 7.92 -4.71 -4.65
N ALA A 552 8.31 -5.07 -3.43
CA ALA A 552 9.68 -4.90 -2.91
C ALA A 552 10.74 -5.54 -3.82
N SER A 553 10.43 -6.65 -4.48
CA SER A 553 11.30 -7.29 -5.47
C SER A 553 11.52 -6.40 -6.71
N ASN A 554 10.47 -5.78 -7.21
CA ASN A 554 10.56 -4.80 -8.29
C ASN A 554 11.37 -3.56 -7.87
N VAL A 555 11.18 -3.08 -6.61
CA VAL A 555 11.96 -1.98 -6.03
C VAL A 555 13.46 -2.32 -6.04
N VAL A 556 13.83 -3.51 -5.56
CA VAL A 556 15.23 -3.96 -5.56
C VAL A 556 15.81 -3.98 -6.98
N ALA A 557 15.09 -4.56 -7.92
CA ALA A 557 15.52 -4.58 -9.33
C ALA A 557 15.70 -3.18 -9.93
N ALA A 558 14.77 -2.26 -9.63
CA ALA A 558 14.83 -0.88 -10.10
C ALA A 558 16.05 -0.13 -9.53
N MET A 559 16.30 -0.27 -8.23
CA MET A 559 17.42 0.37 -7.56
C MET A 559 18.78 -0.19 -8.03
N LEU A 560 18.87 -1.53 -8.16
CA LEU A 560 20.07 -2.18 -8.70
C LEU A 560 20.35 -1.73 -10.15
N LYS A 561 19.33 -1.63 -10.97
CA LYS A 561 19.47 -1.11 -12.35
C LYS A 561 19.94 0.35 -12.37
N ALA A 562 19.33 1.18 -11.53
CA ALA A 562 19.63 2.61 -11.47
C ALA A 562 21.03 2.91 -10.93
N SER A 563 21.55 2.08 -10.03
CA SER A 563 22.90 2.19 -9.51
C SER A 563 23.98 2.04 -10.58
N GLY A 564 23.66 1.38 -11.70
CA GLY A 564 24.61 1.03 -12.76
C GLY A 564 25.63 -0.03 -12.34
N ARG A 565 25.51 -0.60 -11.14
CA ARG A 565 26.42 -1.61 -10.58
C ARG A 565 25.97 -3.04 -10.85
N ALA A 566 24.68 -3.23 -11.11
CA ALA A 566 24.13 -4.56 -11.34
C ALA A 566 23.55 -4.71 -12.75
N THR A 567 23.76 -5.85 -13.33
CA THR A 567 23.15 -6.24 -14.61
C THR A 567 21.83 -6.97 -14.37
N ILE A 568 20.73 -6.41 -14.87
CA ILE A 568 19.42 -7.05 -14.79
C ILE A 568 19.26 -8.05 -15.93
N ILE A 569 18.94 -9.30 -15.60
CA ILE A 569 18.74 -10.39 -16.56
C ILE A 569 17.36 -11.03 -16.36
N GLY A 570 16.80 -11.64 -17.37
CA GLY A 570 15.53 -12.36 -17.28
C GLY A 570 14.45 -11.83 -18.20
N ALA A 571 13.27 -11.53 -17.64
CA ALA A 571 12.13 -10.92 -18.32
C ALA A 571 11.67 -9.69 -17.52
N PRO A 572 10.87 -8.78 -18.11
CA PRO A 572 10.37 -7.59 -17.40
C PRO A 572 9.74 -7.96 -16.06
N SER A 573 10.03 -7.19 -15.01
CA SER A 573 9.45 -7.42 -13.68
C SER A 573 7.96 -7.06 -13.63
N GLY A 574 7.29 -7.52 -12.59
CA GLY A 574 5.83 -7.38 -12.43
C GLY A 574 5.35 -6.00 -12.02
N GLY A 575 6.25 -5.08 -11.66
CA GLY A 575 5.86 -3.74 -11.21
C GLY A 575 5.56 -3.63 -9.72
N GLY A 576 4.80 -2.60 -9.34
CA GLY A 576 4.50 -2.26 -7.94
C GLY A 576 5.57 -1.38 -7.32
N SER A 577 5.28 -0.08 -7.20
CA SER A 577 6.22 0.91 -6.64
C SER A 577 5.73 1.56 -5.35
N SER A 578 4.47 1.37 -4.96
CA SER A 578 3.93 1.97 -3.74
C SER A 578 3.97 1.02 -2.54
N THR A 579 3.95 1.60 -1.35
CA THR A 579 3.58 0.84 -0.15
C THR A 579 2.07 0.55 -0.18
N VAL A 580 1.60 -0.37 0.67
CA VAL A 580 0.17 -0.67 0.78
C VAL A 580 -0.48 0.17 1.87
N HIS A 581 -1.73 0.56 1.64
CA HIS A 581 -2.58 1.22 2.62
C HIS A 581 -3.79 0.33 2.93
N TYR A 582 -3.93 -0.03 4.20
CA TYR A 582 -5.07 -0.81 4.68
C TYR A 582 -6.21 0.11 5.06
N SER A 583 -7.41 -0.20 4.59
CA SER A 583 -8.59 0.61 4.79
C SER A 583 -9.86 -0.24 5.00
N SER A 584 -10.92 0.42 5.37
CA SER A 584 -12.25 -0.19 5.52
C SER A 584 -13.30 0.74 4.96
N THR A 585 -14.51 0.22 4.76
CA THR A 585 -15.71 1.02 4.55
C THR A 585 -16.56 1.04 5.80
N ALA A 586 -17.49 1.99 5.89
CA ALA A 586 -18.32 2.18 7.08
C ALA A 586 -19.22 0.97 7.44
N ASP A 587 -19.47 0.08 6.48
CA ASP A 587 -20.17 -1.19 6.75
C ASP A 587 -19.25 -2.28 7.33
N GLY A 588 -17.96 -1.99 7.48
CA GLY A 588 -16.97 -2.88 8.05
C GLY A 588 -16.33 -3.85 7.05
N THR A 589 -16.46 -3.63 5.75
CA THR A 589 -15.64 -4.35 4.76
C THR A 589 -14.19 -3.88 4.85
N TYR A 590 -13.23 -4.81 4.83
CA TYR A 590 -11.81 -4.53 4.94
C TYR A 590 -11.10 -4.80 3.60
N PHE A 591 -10.28 -3.86 3.17
CA PHE A 591 -9.54 -3.92 1.92
C PHE A 591 -8.19 -3.21 2.03
N ARG A 592 -7.36 -3.33 1.02
CA ARG A 592 -6.12 -2.56 0.88
C ARG A 592 -6.02 -1.94 -0.50
N MET A 593 -5.23 -0.88 -0.60
CA MET A 593 -4.92 -0.20 -1.86
C MET A 593 -3.45 0.20 -1.93
N SER A 594 -2.97 0.51 -3.12
CA SER A 594 -1.68 1.17 -3.30
C SER A 594 -1.69 2.55 -2.65
N SER A 595 -0.77 2.77 -1.71
CA SER A 595 -0.75 4.00 -0.93
C SER A 595 -0.21 5.19 -1.72
N ARG A 596 -0.41 6.39 -1.19
CA ARG A 596 0.19 7.61 -1.72
C ARG A 596 1.73 7.68 -1.57
N LYS A 597 2.33 6.80 -0.78
CA LYS A 597 3.78 6.69 -0.61
C LYS A 597 4.36 5.81 -1.72
N VAL A 598 4.89 6.46 -2.76
CA VAL A 598 5.41 5.81 -3.97
C VAL A 598 6.93 5.87 -3.95
N MET A 599 7.57 4.71 -4.09
CA MET A 599 9.01 4.62 -4.23
C MET A 599 9.43 5.03 -5.64
N SER A 600 10.55 5.72 -5.76
CA SER A 600 11.08 6.19 -7.03
C SER A 600 12.60 6.09 -7.05
N VAL A 601 13.15 6.02 -8.25
CA VAL A 601 14.58 6.13 -8.48
C VAL A 601 14.92 7.59 -8.75
N ASN A 602 15.86 8.14 -7.98
CA ASN A 602 16.41 9.46 -8.26
C ASN A 602 17.68 9.32 -9.09
N LYS A 603 17.68 9.88 -10.30
CA LYS A 603 18.87 9.98 -11.15
C LYS A 603 19.06 11.44 -11.53
N ASN A 604 20.15 12.04 -11.01
CA ASN A 604 20.50 13.45 -11.25
C ASN A 604 19.37 14.44 -10.94
N GLY A 605 18.66 14.23 -9.83
CA GLY A 605 17.55 15.09 -9.40
C GLY A 605 16.20 14.81 -10.09
N SER A 606 16.17 13.91 -11.06
CA SER A 606 14.94 13.45 -11.69
C SER A 606 14.47 12.14 -11.06
N TYR A 607 13.18 12.07 -10.71
CA TYR A 607 12.56 10.91 -10.11
C TYR A 607 11.83 10.11 -11.19
N TYR A 608 12.16 8.82 -11.28
CA TYR A 608 11.56 7.89 -12.24
C TYR A 608 10.67 6.90 -11.52
N ASP A 609 9.47 6.76 -12.04
CA ASP A 609 8.53 5.73 -11.65
C ASP A 609 8.90 4.38 -12.29
N PHE A 610 8.69 3.30 -11.56
CA PHE A 610 8.92 1.92 -12.01
C PHE A 610 7.73 1.01 -11.69
N ASP A 611 6.55 1.58 -11.48
CA ASP A 611 5.34 0.80 -11.14
C ASP A 611 4.96 -0.22 -12.22
N LYS A 612 5.26 0.09 -13.47
CA LYS A 612 5.01 -0.80 -14.62
C LYS A 612 6.05 -1.90 -14.80
N GLY A 613 7.06 -1.95 -13.93
CA GLY A 613 8.12 -2.94 -13.99
C GLY A 613 9.45 -2.42 -14.56
N VAL A 614 10.45 -3.27 -14.48
CA VAL A 614 11.85 -3.00 -14.89
C VAL A 614 12.22 -3.90 -16.04
N GLU A 615 12.62 -3.30 -17.16
CA GLU A 615 13.12 -4.03 -18.32
C GLU A 615 14.53 -4.58 -18.04
N PRO A 616 14.83 -5.85 -18.33
CA PRO A 616 16.16 -6.40 -18.18
C PRO A 616 17.14 -5.84 -19.22
N HIS A 617 18.44 -5.90 -18.92
CA HIS A 617 19.49 -5.62 -19.90
C HIS A 617 19.64 -6.80 -20.88
N TYR A 618 19.49 -8.02 -20.39
CA TYR A 618 19.59 -9.24 -21.19
C TYR A 618 18.36 -10.12 -20.95
N TYR A 619 17.65 -10.43 -22.03
CA TYR A 619 16.42 -11.22 -21.98
C TYR A 619 16.68 -12.72 -21.94
N ILE A 620 15.96 -13.42 -21.07
CA ILE A 620 15.84 -14.88 -21.06
C ILE A 620 14.41 -15.23 -21.51
N SER A 621 14.28 -15.68 -22.75
CA SER A 621 12.96 -15.90 -23.38
C SER A 621 12.19 -17.11 -22.85
N LYS A 622 12.89 -18.08 -22.24
CA LYS A 622 12.27 -19.34 -21.77
C LYS A 622 12.34 -19.41 -20.24
N PRO A 623 11.20 -19.45 -19.53
CA PRO A 623 11.20 -19.56 -18.06
C PRO A 623 12.03 -20.72 -17.53
N SER A 624 12.00 -21.87 -18.20
CA SER A 624 12.79 -23.04 -17.81
C SER A 624 14.31 -22.84 -17.81
N ASN A 625 14.82 -21.81 -18.49
CA ASN A 625 16.25 -21.49 -18.49
C ASN A 625 16.67 -20.65 -17.28
N PHE A 626 15.74 -20.01 -16.59
CA PHE A 626 16.03 -19.25 -15.37
C PHE A 626 16.65 -20.09 -14.25
N TYR A 627 16.36 -21.40 -14.25
CA TYR A 627 16.74 -22.31 -13.17
C TYR A 627 17.73 -23.39 -13.61
N LYS A 628 18.33 -23.22 -14.77
CA LYS A 628 19.39 -24.07 -15.28
C LYS A 628 20.75 -23.42 -15.03
N MET A 629 21.50 -23.94 -14.07
CA MET A 629 22.78 -23.36 -13.65
C MET A 629 23.77 -23.24 -14.82
N ASP A 630 23.78 -24.19 -15.75
CA ASP A 630 24.60 -24.12 -16.97
C ASP A 630 24.24 -22.93 -17.87
N LYS A 631 22.95 -22.58 -17.96
CA LYS A 631 22.48 -21.43 -18.75
C LYS A 631 22.80 -20.10 -18.07
N ILE A 632 22.62 -20.04 -16.75
CA ILE A 632 23.01 -18.88 -15.96
C ILE A 632 24.52 -18.63 -16.07
N GLN A 633 25.33 -19.68 -15.87
CA GLN A 633 26.79 -19.62 -16.00
C GLN A 633 27.22 -19.11 -17.41
N ALA A 634 26.64 -19.69 -18.47
CA ALA A 634 26.96 -19.30 -19.84
C ALA A 634 26.58 -17.82 -20.11
N LEU A 635 25.43 -17.38 -19.64
CA LEU A 635 24.99 -15.98 -19.79
C LEU A 635 25.89 -15.02 -19.02
N VAL A 636 26.17 -15.29 -17.75
CA VAL A 636 27.04 -14.45 -16.90
C VAL A 636 28.45 -14.36 -17.50
N ASN A 637 29.00 -15.49 -17.96
CA ASN A 637 30.32 -15.51 -18.59
C ASN A 637 30.35 -14.74 -19.92
N SER A 638 29.28 -14.76 -20.73
CA SER A 638 29.21 -13.97 -21.95
C SER A 638 29.19 -12.48 -21.66
N ILE A 639 28.42 -12.03 -20.67
CA ILE A 639 28.31 -10.62 -20.28
C ILE A 639 29.65 -10.08 -19.73
N ASN A 640 30.39 -10.89 -18.97
CA ASN A 640 31.68 -10.47 -18.43
C ASN A 640 32.81 -10.40 -19.49
N ASN A 641 32.62 -11.01 -20.65
CA ASN A 641 33.58 -11.00 -21.74
C ASN A 641 33.32 -9.90 -22.79
N ASP A 642 32.14 -9.28 -22.75
CA ASP A 642 31.76 -8.12 -23.57
C ASP A 642 32.23 -6.81 -22.94
#